data_17fac987697ae06cdade6f933ac3ec36
#
_entry.id   17fac987697ae06cdade6f933ac3ec36
#
_cell.length_a   1.000
_cell.length_b   1.000
_cell.length_c   1.000
_cell.angle_alpha   90.00
_cell.angle_beta   90.00
_cell.angle_gamma   90.00
#
_symmetry.space_group_name_H-M   'P 1'
#
loop_
_entity.id
_entity.type
_entity.pdbx_description
1 polymer ?
#
loop_
_entity_poly.entity_id
_entity_poly.type
_entity_poly.pdbx_seq_one_letter_code
_entity_poly.pdbx_strand_id
1 'polypeptide(L)'
;MNITEIIARQLGLREKQVESTINLLEQGATIPFISRYRKEATGGLNEVQVAQVKEQNDKLNELVHRREYILQTIEEQGKLTDELKKRIEDCWDATLLEDIYLPFKPKRKTKAEVARKKGLEPLANTLLLQPYKKPEEVAKQYVKGEVKDVEEALQGARDILAERFNEDERTRQVVRRSFEHTAMIRSKVVKSKEAEAGKFRDYFDWSEPLKRCTSHRLLAMRRGEAEGYLRVSIGPSDEDDCISRVERPFVKEGSPAAVHVAMAATDAYKRLLKPSIETEFAGSSKTRADEEAIQVFANNLKQLLLTPPLGQKRIMGIDPGFRTGCKVVCLDAQGNLLHNETIYPHQPQNQYARAGFKVASLVEQYKVEAIAIGNGTAGRETEELVKSLHLKDVEIFLVSEDGASVYSASKLAREEFPDYDVTVRGAVSIGRRLADPLAELVKIDPKAIGVGQYQHDVDQTELKKSLDLTVESCVNTVGVNLNTASKHLLTYVSGLGPALAQNIVDYRAANGAFTSRKALLKVPRLGAKAFEQCAGFLRIPNAKNPLDNTAVHPERYDLVERMAKDAGCDVPTLIASADMRAKIDLNKYCTAEVGLPTLTDIMQELAKPGRDPRGTAKVFSFAENLHTIDDLREGMEVPGVVTNITNFGCFVDMGIKVKGLVHVSQMADHYVKDPAKEVNIQQQVLVRVIEIDEERGRVALKLVKKF
;
A
#
# COMPACT_ATOMS: atom_id res chain seq x y z
N MET A 1 -5.35 -14.32 28.04
CA MET A 1 -5.72 -14.35 26.61
C MET A 1 -4.55 -14.86 25.80
N ASN A 2 -4.77 -15.73 24.84
CA ASN A 2 -3.75 -16.15 23.88
C ASN A 2 -3.78 -15.26 22.63
N ILE A 3 -2.72 -15.31 21.80
CA ILE A 3 -2.61 -14.51 20.58
C ILE A 3 -3.80 -14.76 19.63
N THR A 4 -4.19 -16.01 19.46
CA THR A 4 -5.27 -16.45 18.57
C THR A 4 -6.61 -15.81 18.96
N GLU A 5 -6.92 -15.80 20.26
CA GLU A 5 -8.13 -15.19 20.81
C GLU A 5 -8.17 -13.66 20.57
N ILE A 6 -7.02 -12.99 20.76
CA ILE A 6 -6.91 -11.54 20.55
C ILE A 6 -7.14 -11.19 19.07
N ILE A 7 -6.49 -11.92 18.15
CA ILE A 7 -6.65 -11.71 16.71
C ILE A 7 -8.08 -11.98 16.29
N ALA A 8 -8.68 -13.07 16.77
CA ALA A 8 -10.06 -13.44 16.47
C ALA A 8 -11.03 -12.32 16.86
N ARG A 9 -10.85 -11.73 18.04
CA ARG A 9 -11.66 -10.63 18.54
C ARG A 9 -11.45 -9.33 17.73
N GLN A 10 -10.18 -9.00 17.40
CA GLN A 10 -9.86 -7.78 16.66
C GLN A 10 -10.39 -7.79 15.23
N LEU A 11 -10.32 -8.96 14.56
CA LEU A 11 -10.73 -9.12 13.17
C LEU A 11 -12.19 -9.59 13.01
N GLY A 12 -12.90 -9.88 14.10
CA GLY A 12 -14.26 -10.41 14.04
C GLY A 12 -14.34 -11.82 13.44
N LEU A 13 -13.29 -12.63 13.62
CA LEU A 13 -13.16 -13.98 13.12
C LEU A 13 -13.39 -15.01 14.24
N ARG A 14 -13.62 -16.27 13.86
CA ARG A 14 -13.66 -17.37 14.82
C ARG A 14 -12.23 -17.78 15.18
N GLU A 15 -11.97 -18.10 16.43
CA GLU A 15 -10.66 -18.50 16.93
C GLU A 15 -10.05 -19.66 16.12
N LYS A 16 -10.83 -20.68 15.80
CA LYS A 16 -10.41 -21.81 14.98
C LYS A 16 -9.97 -21.41 13.57
N GLN A 17 -10.57 -20.36 12.97
CA GLN A 17 -10.13 -19.85 11.66
C GLN A 17 -8.74 -19.21 11.75
N VAL A 18 -8.52 -18.43 12.80
CA VAL A 18 -7.23 -17.78 13.06
C VAL A 18 -6.14 -18.82 13.35
N GLU A 19 -6.42 -19.78 14.25
CA GLU A 19 -5.49 -20.87 14.58
C GLU A 19 -5.09 -21.67 13.35
N SER A 20 -6.08 -22.13 12.56
CA SER A 20 -5.79 -22.89 11.33
C SER A 20 -4.97 -22.07 10.33
N THR A 21 -5.24 -20.76 10.22
CA THR A 21 -4.50 -19.88 9.31
C THR A 21 -3.06 -19.69 9.78
N ILE A 22 -2.82 -19.45 11.07
CA ILE A 22 -1.47 -19.33 11.63
C ILE A 22 -0.68 -20.62 11.41
N ASN A 23 -1.28 -21.79 11.72
CA ASN A 23 -0.63 -23.08 11.52
C ASN A 23 -0.21 -23.31 10.05
N LEU A 24 -1.08 -22.94 9.09
CA LEU A 24 -0.74 -23.02 7.66
C LEU A 24 0.41 -22.09 7.27
N LEU A 25 0.42 -20.87 7.80
CA LEU A 25 1.50 -19.88 7.57
C LEU A 25 2.83 -20.37 8.15
N GLU A 26 2.82 -20.94 9.35
CA GLU A 26 4.01 -21.51 10.02
C GLU A 26 4.56 -22.72 9.26
N GLN A 27 3.68 -23.50 8.64
CA GLN A 27 4.07 -24.56 7.73
C GLN A 27 4.64 -24.02 6.40
N GLY A 28 4.65 -22.70 6.21
CA GLY A 28 5.19 -21.99 5.05
C GLY A 28 4.26 -21.99 3.84
N ALA A 29 2.95 -22.13 4.05
CA ALA A 29 1.96 -21.89 3.01
C ALA A 29 1.85 -20.39 2.72
N THR A 30 1.71 -20.02 1.45
CA THR A 30 1.58 -18.64 1.01
C THR A 30 0.14 -18.13 1.13
N ILE A 31 -0.03 -16.82 1.21
CA ILE A 31 -1.36 -16.19 1.32
C ILE A 31 -2.28 -16.58 0.14
N PRO A 32 -1.84 -16.49 -1.15
CA PRO A 32 -2.67 -16.91 -2.28
C PRO A 32 -3.06 -18.39 -2.23
N PHE A 33 -2.13 -19.26 -1.83
CA PHE A 33 -2.40 -20.69 -1.72
C PHE A 33 -3.44 -21.00 -0.63
N ILE A 34 -3.30 -20.40 0.55
CA ILE A 34 -4.24 -20.59 1.67
C ILE A 34 -5.64 -20.14 1.26
N SER A 35 -5.77 -18.93 0.73
CA SER A 35 -7.06 -18.34 0.39
C SER A 35 -7.78 -19.09 -0.74
N ARG A 36 -7.04 -19.69 -1.68
CA ARG A 36 -7.62 -20.40 -2.81
C ARG A 36 -7.83 -21.90 -2.59
N TYR A 37 -6.85 -22.57 -1.99
CA TYR A 37 -6.81 -24.04 -1.93
C TYR A 37 -6.96 -24.64 -0.52
N ARG A 38 -7.11 -23.81 0.51
CA ARG A 38 -7.31 -24.26 1.92
C ARG A 38 -8.53 -23.61 2.57
N LYS A 39 -9.57 -23.36 1.75
CA LYS A 39 -10.81 -22.67 2.19
C LYS A 39 -11.51 -23.38 3.33
N GLU A 40 -11.58 -24.70 3.30
CA GLU A 40 -12.23 -25.51 4.34
C GLU A 40 -11.49 -25.40 5.67
N ALA A 41 -10.17 -25.46 5.65
CA ALA A 41 -9.34 -25.34 6.84
C ALA A 41 -9.47 -23.97 7.51
N THR A 42 -9.56 -22.90 6.71
CA THR A 42 -9.67 -21.52 7.20
C THR A 42 -11.13 -21.05 7.35
N GLY A 43 -12.11 -21.89 6.99
CA GLY A 43 -13.52 -21.50 6.99
C GLY A 43 -13.86 -20.39 6.01
N GLY A 44 -13.19 -20.39 4.84
CA GLY A 44 -13.47 -19.51 3.72
C GLY A 44 -12.84 -18.10 3.82
N LEU A 45 -11.75 -17.92 4.57
CA LEU A 45 -11.05 -16.65 4.63
C LEU A 45 -10.51 -16.27 3.24
N ASN A 46 -10.75 -15.03 2.85
CA ASN A 46 -10.21 -14.46 1.63
C ASN A 46 -8.74 -13.99 1.84
N GLU A 47 -8.09 -13.61 0.76
CA GLU A 47 -6.68 -13.21 0.75
C GLU A 47 -6.37 -12.03 1.67
N VAL A 48 -7.28 -11.05 1.75
CA VAL A 48 -7.15 -9.88 2.63
C VAL A 48 -7.20 -10.31 4.10
N GLN A 49 -8.16 -11.17 4.45
CA GLN A 49 -8.32 -11.68 5.82
C GLN A 49 -7.12 -12.54 6.25
N VAL A 50 -6.60 -13.40 5.36
CA VAL A 50 -5.39 -14.19 5.63
C VAL A 50 -4.17 -13.27 5.85
N ALA A 51 -4.02 -12.23 5.04
CA ALA A 51 -2.96 -11.21 5.19
C ALA A 51 -3.09 -10.47 6.53
N GLN A 52 -4.30 -10.07 6.92
CA GLN A 52 -4.56 -9.42 8.21
C GLN A 52 -4.23 -10.31 9.40
N VAL A 53 -4.61 -11.60 9.35
CA VAL A 53 -4.24 -12.56 10.41
C VAL A 53 -2.73 -12.65 10.55
N LYS A 54 -2.00 -12.76 9.43
CA LYS A 54 -0.53 -12.79 9.42
C LYS A 54 0.05 -11.53 10.05
N GLU A 55 -0.38 -10.35 9.62
CA GLU A 55 0.11 -9.06 10.12
C GLU A 55 -0.12 -8.90 11.63
N GLN A 56 -1.33 -9.24 12.11
CA GLN A 56 -1.63 -9.16 13.53
C GLN A 56 -0.82 -10.17 14.35
N ASN A 57 -0.62 -11.39 13.82
CA ASN A 57 0.23 -12.39 14.46
C ASN A 57 1.67 -11.90 14.59
N ASP A 58 2.23 -11.32 13.53
CA ASP A 58 3.58 -10.76 13.54
C ASP A 58 3.71 -9.63 14.59
N LYS A 59 2.77 -8.67 14.62
CA LYS A 59 2.71 -7.56 15.60
C LYS A 59 2.61 -8.04 17.06
N LEU A 60 1.76 -9.04 17.31
CA LEU A 60 1.59 -9.58 18.67
C LEU A 60 2.79 -10.39 19.13
N ASN A 61 3.46 -11.10 18.23
CA ASN A 61 4.72 -11.79 18.55
C ASN A 61 5.84 -10.79 18.88
N GLU A 62 5.94 -9.67 18.16
CA GLU A 62 6.87 -8.58 18.50
C GLU A 62 6.58 -8.03 19.91
N LEU A 63 5.30 -7.87 20.27
CA LEU A 63 4.91 -7.43 21.62
C LEU A 63 5.28 -8.46 22.68
N VAL A 64 5.16 -9.77 22.41
CA VAL A 64 5.61 -10.83 23.32
C VAL A 64 7.11 -10.75 23.56
N HIS A 65 7.91 -10.64 22.50
CA HIS A 65 9.37 -10.46 22.63
C HIS A 65 9.72 -9.18 23.39
N ARG A 66 8.96 -8.11 23.18
CA ARG A 66 9.15 -6.87 23.94
C ARG A 66 8.86 -7.05 25.43
N ARG A 67 7.80 -7.78 25.79
CA ARG A 67 7.50 -8.13 27.20
C ARG A 67 8.61 -8.94 27.85
N GLU A 68 9.12 -9.95 27.15
CA GLU A 68 10.23 -10.78 27.63
C GLU A 68 11.47 -9.94 27.94
N TYR A 69 11.82 -9.03 27.00
CA TYR A 69 12.94 -8.10 27.21
C TYR A 69 12.73 -7.19 28.44
N ILE A 70 11.52 -6.66 28.61
CA ILE A 70 11.18 -5.79 29.74
C ILE A 70 11.26 -6.55 31.06
N LEU A 71 10.69 -7.76 31.13
CA LEU A 71 10.78 -8.62 32.33
C LEU A 71 12.22 -8.91 32.73
N GLN A 72 13.05 -9.33 31.77
CA GLN A 72 14.46 -9.58 32.00
C GLN A 72 15.19 -8.35 32.54
N THR A 73 14.95 -7.17 31.89
CA THR A 73 15.62 -5.92 32.31
C THR A 73 15.25 -5.49 33.73
N ILE A 74 13.99 -5.68 34.15
CA ILE A 74 13.53 -5.33 35.50
C ILE A 74 14.04 -6.34 36.52
N GLU A 75 14.11 -7.61 36.15
CA GLU A 75 14.67 -8.69 37.01
C GLU A 75 16.16 -8.46 37.27
N GLU A 76 16.94 -8.12 36.25
CA GLU A 76 18.37 -7.77 36.40
C GLU A 76 18.59 -6.57 37.33
N GLN A 77 17.61 -5.67 37.46
CA GLN A 77 17.62 -4.56 38.41
C GLN A 77 17.19 -4.97 39.82
N GLY A 78 16.75 -6.21 40.03
CA GLY A 78 16.23 -6.70 41.32
C GLY A 78 14.91 -6.04 41.75
N LYS A 79 14.14 -5.50 40.80
CA LYS A 79 12.89 -4.75 41.05
C LYS A 79 11.64 -5.47 40.60
N LEU A 80 11.76 -6.68 40.05
CA LEU A 80 10.61 -7.45 39.55
C LEU A 80 9.86 -8.07 40.75
N THR A 81 8.62 -7.62 40.95
CA THR A 81 7.67 -8.22 41.90
C THR A 81 6.69 -9.13 41.16
N ASP A 82 6.07 -10.09 41.86
CA ASP A 82 5.09 -11.00 41.29
C ASP A 82 3.87 -10.23 40.68
N GLU A 83 3.45 -9.16 41.35
CA GLU A 83 2.36 -8.31 40.87
C GLU A 83 2.75 -7.59 39.56
N LEU A 84 3.97 -7.02 39.51
CA LEU A 84 4.48 -6.32 38.32
C LEU A 84 4.66 -7.30 37.14
N LYS A 85 5.21 -8.49 37.43
CA LYS A 85 5.35 -9.56 36.45
C LYS A 85 4.01 -9.91 35.81
N LYS A 86 3.01 -10.17 36.63
CA LYS A 86 1.66 -10.50 36.14
C LYS A 86 1.06 -9.35 35.31
N ARG A 87 1.21 -8.10 35.74
CA ARG A 87 0.74 -6.92 34.98
C ARG A 87 1.39 -6.82 33.61
N ILE A 88 2.69 -7.10 33.49
CA ILE A 88 3.43 -7.08 32.23
C ILE A 88 2.99 -8.24 31.34
N GLU A 89 2.86 -9.45 31.89
CA GLU A 89 2.42 -10.65 31.15
C GLU A 89 1.00 -10.52 30.61
N ASP A 90 0.11 -9.88 31.37
CA ASP A 90 -1.29 -9.66 30.97
C ASP A 90 -1.49 -8.45 30.03
N CYS A 91 -0.45 -7.63 29.81
CA CYS A 91 -0.53 -6.41 29.01
C CYS A 91 -0.39 -6.72 27.51
N TRP A 92 -1.44 -6.41 26.73
CA TRP A 92 -1.50 -6.56 25.27
C TRP A 92 -1.57 -5.20 24.54
N ASP A 93 -1.33 -4.12 25.25
CA ASP A 93 -1.24 -2.76 24.70
C ASP A 93 0.23 -2.31 24.76
N ALA A 94 0.82 -2.04 23.58
CA ALA A 94 2.22 -1.64 23.48
C ALA A 94 2.51 -0.31 24.20
N THR A 95 1.57 0.64 24.16
CA THR A 95 1.72 1.95 24.78
C THR A 95 1.68 1.83 26.32
N LEU A 96 0.71 1.07 26.82
CA LEU A 96 0.61 0.79 28.26
C LEU A 96 1.81 0.00 28.80
N LEU A 97 2.30 -0.96 28.01
CA LEU A 97 3.51 -1.73 28.33
C LEU A 97 4.73 -0.81 28.48
N GLU A 98 4.90 0.16 27.59
CA GLU A 98 5.99 1.14 27.67
C GLU A 98 5.82 2.10 28.85
N ASP A 99 4.59 2.47 29.22
CA ASP A 99 4.33 3.26 30.44
C ASP A 99 4.68 2.49 31.72
N ILE A 100 4.32 1.19 31.80
CA ILE A 100 4.71 0.32 32.92
C ILE A 100 6.25 0.20 33.04
N TYR A 101 6.94 0.13 31.91
CA TYR A 101 8.40 0.02 31.86
C TYR A 101 9.12 1.35 32.12
N LEU A 102 8.49 2.50 31.92
CA LEU A 102 9.12 3.83 31.97
C LEU A 102 9.92 4.11 33.25
N PRO A 103 9.45 3.77 34.47
CA PRO A 103 10.23 3.97 35.71
C PRO A 103 11.53 3.13 35.80
N PHE A 104 11.59 2.03 35.04
CA PHE A 104 12.70 1.08 35.04
C PHE A 104 13.68 1.29 33.89
N LYS A 105 13.37 2.16 32.94
CA LYS A 105 14.26 2.46 31.81
C LYS A 105 15.58 3.06 32.33
N PRO A 106 16.74 2.61 31.82
CA PRO A 106 18.03 3.22 32.14
C PRO A 106 17.99 4.73 31.79
N LYS A 107 18.22 5.55 32.83
CA LYS A 107 18.15 7.01 32.65
C LYS A 107 19.55 7.56 32.35
N ARG A 108 19.63 8.46 31.36
CA ARG A 108 20.79 9.34 31.19
C ARG A 108 20.69 10.46 32.24
N LYS A 109 21.74 11.27 32.45
CA LYS A 109 21.77 12.39 33.39
C LYS A 109 20.54 13.31 33.27
N THR A 110 19.46 13.01 34.04
CA THR A 110 18.28 13.85 34.14
C THR A 110 18.47 14.92 35.23
N LYS A 111 17.68 16.02 35.18
CA LYS A 111 17.67 17.00 36.27
C LYS A 111 17.34 16.35 37.62
N ALA A 112 16.38 15.44 37.63
CA ALA A 112 15.98 14.68 38.81
C ALA A 112 17.09 13.79 39.35
N GLU A 113 17.84 13.12 38.45
CA GLU A 113 18.98 12.29 38.87
C GLU A 113 20.11 13.12 39.51
N VAL A 114 20.40 14.30 38.92
CA VAL A 114 21.33 15.24 39.50
C VAL A 114 20.87 15.69 40.88
N ALA A 115 19.57 16.02 41.05
CA ALA A 115 19.00 16.41 42.32
C ALA A 115 19.04 15.27 43.37
N ARG A 116 18.81 14.02 42.97
CA ARG A 116 18.95 12.84 43.84
C ARG A 116 20.39 12.67 44.32
N LYS A 117 21.37 12.84 43.43
CA LYS A 117 22.80 12.79 43.83
C LYS A 117 23.20 13.85 44.83
N LYS A 118 22.56 15.02 44.78
CA LYS A 118 22.67 16.10 45.76
C LYS A 118 21.94 15.82 47.11
N GLY A 119 21.28 14.65 47.23
CA GLY A 119 20.57 14.24 48.44
C GLY A 119 19.22 14.91 48.67
N LEU A 120 18.55 15.41 47.59
CA LEU A 120 17.29 16.15 47.68
C LEU A 120 16.03 15.27 47.63
N GLU A 121 16.16 13.93 47.51
CA GLU A 121 15.04 12.98 47.50
C GLU A 121 14.14 13.09 48.76
N PRO A 122 14.69 13.19 50.01
CA PRO A 122 13.86 13.32 51.22
C PRO A 122 13.08 14.66 51.23
N LEU A 123 13.65 15.74 50.68
CA LEU A 123 12.95 17.02 50.54
C LEU A 123 11.78 16.88 49.58
N ALA A 124 11.97 16.24 48.43
CA ALA A 124 10.90 15.97 47.46
C ALA A 124 9.76 15.15 48.10
N ASN A 125 10.09 14.12 48.90
CA ASN A 125 9.10 13.34 49.64
C ASN A 125 8.32 14.20 50.64
N THR A 126 9.02 15.09 51.38
CA THR A 126 8.37 16.00 52.33
C THR A 126 7.43 16.96 51.60
N LEU A 127 7.86 17.54 50.48
CA LEU A 127 6.99 18.44 49.69
C LEU A 127 5.73 17.69 49.16
N LEU A 128 5.87 16.43 48.74
CA LEU A 128 4.73 15.65 48.23
C LEU A 128 3.72 15.33 49.35
N LEU A 129 4.15 15.12 50.57
CA LEU A 129 3.25 14.92 51.73
C LEU A 129 2.49 16.19 52.11
N GLN A 130 3.01 17.34 51.70
CA GLN A 130 2.41 18.67 51.92
C GLN A 130 2.08 18.96 53.40
N PRO A 131 3.09 18.97 54.28
CA PRO A 131 2.90 19.29 55.69
C PRO A 131 2.59 20.78 55.86
N TYR A 132 2.07 21.16 57.03
CA TYR A 132 1.78 22.56 57.36
C TYR A 132 3.07 23.40 57.61
N LYS A 133 4.27 22.79 57.60
CA LYS A 133 5.55 23.51 57.71
C LYS A 133 5.85 24.26 56.40
N LYS A 134 6.45 25.46 56.53
CA LYS A 134 6.88 26.24 55.37
C LYS A 134 7.98 25.50 54.61
N PRO A 135 7.85 25.30 53.30
CA PRO A 135 8.81 24.60 52.49
C PRO A 135 10.22 25.16 52.57
N GLU A 136 10.37 26.46 52.68
CA GLU A 136 11.66 27.15 52.77
C GLU A 136 12.39 26.80 54.09
N GLU A 137 11.66 26.61 55.18
CA GLU A 137 12.23 26.24 56.48
C GLU A 137 12.74 24.80 56.46
N VAL A 138 12.00 23.92 55.78
CA VAL A 138 12.43 22.50 55.58
C VAL A 138 13.61 22.46 54.65
N ALA A 139 13.63 23.21 53.56
CA ALA A 139 14.68 23.22 52.57
C ALA A 139 16.03 23.74 53.10
N LYS A 140 16.05 24.61 54.10
CA LYS A 140 17.29 25.09 54.77
C LYS A 140 18.18 23.94 55.24
N GLN A 141 17.61 22.82 55.66
CA GLN A 141 18.36 21.66 56.16
C GLN A 141 19.14 20.90 55.02
N TYR A 142 18.78 21.18 53.81
CA TYR A 142 19.38 20.55 52.60
C TYR A 142 20.37 21.46 51.87
N VAL A 143 20.56 22.69 52.36
CA VAL A 143 21.58 23.63 51.88
C VAL A 143 22.93 23.20 52.39
N LYS A 144 23.56 22.23 51.71
CA LYS A 144 24.87 21.65 52.07
C LYS A 144 25.51 21.02 50.83
N GLY A 145 26.84 20.89 50.88
CA GLY A 145 27.59 20.28 49.77
C GLY A 145 27.49 21.11 48.50
N GLU A 146 26.93 20.52 47.45
CA GLU A 146 26.77 21.14 46.15
C GLU A 146 25.50 22.00 46.03
N VAL A 147 24.65 22.05 47.07
CA VAL A 147 23.42 22.86 47.09
C VAL A 147 23.71 24.25 47.66
N LYS A 148 23.62 25.28 46.83
CA LYS A 148 24.06 26.63 47.17
C LYS A 148 23.09 27.40 48.05
N ASP A 149 21.81 27.25 47.82
CA ASP A 149 20.76 28.00 48.51
C ASP A 149 19.41 27.23 48.59
N VAL A 150 18.47 27.81 49.29
CA VAL A 150 17.13 27.24 49.54
C VAL A 150 16.37 27.03 48.23
N GLU A 151 16.48 27.97 47.27
CA GLU A 151 15.77 27.85 45.98
C GLU A 151 16.32 26.74 45.14
N GLU A 152 17.64 26.54 45.13
CA GLU A 152 18.25 25.40 44.42
C GLU A 152 17.81 24.07 45.05
N ALA A 153 17.68 23.99 46.40
CA ALA A 153 17.15 22.81 47.05
C ALA A 153 15.70 22.51 46.67
N LEU A 154 14.83 23.56 46.67
CA LEU A 154 13.43 23.46 46.29
C LEU A 154 13.29 23.12 44.81
N GLN A 155 14.10 23.72 43.91
CA GLN A 155 14.09 23.42 42.49
C GLN A 155 14.48 21.95 42.22
N GLY A 156 15.52 21.47 42.87
CA GLY A 156 15.90 20.07 42.75
C GLY A 156 14.83 19.11 43.27
N ALA A 157 14.14 19.45 44.34
CA ALA A 157 13.00 18.67 44.83
C ALA A 157 11.81 18.70 43.81
N ARG A 158 11.52 19.85 43.21
CA ARG A 158 10.51 19.97 42.13
C ARG A 158 10.90 19.16 40.92
N ASP A 159 12.18 19.14 40.52
CA ASP A 159 12.66 18.33 39.39
C ASP A 159 12.46 16.82 39.63
N ILE A 160 12.66 16.35 40.87
CA ILE A 160 12.38 14.97 41.25
C ILE A 160 10.88 14.67 41.17
N LEU A 161 10.03 15.57 41.71
CA LEU A 161 8.59 15.41 41.68
C LEU A 161 8.06 15.42 40.24
N ALA A 162 8.56 16.31 39.38
CA ALA A 162 8.18 16.38 37.98
C ALA A 162 8.48 15.06 37.23
N GLU A 163 9.63 14.44 37.51
CA GLU A 163 9.97 13.13 36.93
C GLU A 163 9.02 12.02 37.43
N ARG A 164 8.68 12.01 38.71
CA ARG A 164 7.73 11.05 39.30
C ARG A 164 6.32 11.20 38.68
N PHE A 165 5.85 12.44 38.51
CA PHE A 165 4.55 12.69 37.88
C PHE A 165 4.52 12.28 36.42
N ASN A 166 5.63 12.44 35.69
CA ASN A 166 5.76 11.94 34.32
C ASN A 166 5.77 10.40 34.24
N GLU A 167 6.29 9.72 35.27
CA GLU A 167 6.38 8.26 35.34
C GLU A 167 5.12 7.61 35.92
N ASP A 168 4.21 8.41 36.49
CA ASP A 168 2.94 7.90 36.98
C ASP A 168 2.01 7.57 35.81
N GLU A 169 1.67 6.29 35.70
CA GLU A 169 0.84 5.74 34.62
C GLU A 169 -0.54 6.45 34.53
N ARG A 170 -1.14 6.73 35.68
CA ARG A 170 -2.45 7.40 35.73
C ARG A 170 -2.37 8.82 35.19
N THR A 171 -1.31 9.53 35.53
CA THR A 171 -1.04 10.89 35.03
C THR A 171 -0.83 10.88 33.52
N ARG A 172 -0.06 9.94 32.98
CA ARG A 172 0.12 9.77 31.55
C ARG A 172 -1.21 9.47 30.85
N GLN A 173 -2.02 8.60 31.41
CA GLN A 173 -3.35 8.29 30.88
C GLN A 173 -4.28 9.51 30.87
N VAL A 174 -4.24 10.36 31.91
CA VAL A 174 -5.04 11.60 31.97
C VAL A 174 -4.66 12.54 30.83
N VAL A 175 -3.36 12.75 30.60
CA VAL A 175 -2.90 13.60 29.48
C VAL A 175 -3.25 12.96 28.13
N ARG A 176 -3.03 11.67 27.98
CA ARG A 176 -3.35 10.92 26.73
C ARG A 176 -4.83 11.04 26.39
N ARG A 177 -5.73 10.88 27.36
CA ARG A 177 -7.18 11.08 27.17
C ARG A 177 -7.52 12.51 26.73
N SER A 178 -6.84 13.53 27.26
CA SER A 178 -7.03 14.89 26.80
C SER A 178 -6.63 15.05 25.34
N PHE A 179 -5.51 14.46 24.90
CA PHE A 179 -5.11 14.42 23.51
C PHE A 179 -6.11 13.63 22.65
N GLU A 180 -6.53 12.45 23.07
CA GLU A 180 -7.51 11.63 22.35
C GLU A 180 -8.81 12.39 22.06
N HIS A 181 -9.28 13.19 23.00
CA HIS A 181 -10.58 13.87 22.87
C HIS A 181 -10.48 15.23 22.21
N THR A 182 -9.42 15.99 22.48
CA THR A 182 -9.36 17.42 22.15
C THR A 182 -8.14 17.83 21.34
N ALA A 183 -7.26 16.89 20.95
CA ALA A 183 -6.06 17.27 20.22
C ALA A 183 -6.37 17.97 18.89
N MET A 184 -5.69 19.09 18.72
CA MET A 184 -5.65 19.88 17.50
C MET A 184 -4.31 19.68 16.82
N ILE A 185 -4.32 19.45 15.52
CA ILE A 185 -3.13 19.61 14.67
C ILE A 185 -3.08 21.05 14.18
N ARG A 186 -1.92 21.69 14.33
CA ARG A 186 -1.67 23.07 13.92
C ARG A 186 -0.46 23.11 13.01
N SER A 187 -0.55 23.83 11.92
CA SER A 187 0.54 24.07 10.98
C SER A 187 0.76 25.58 10.83
N LYS A 188 2.01 26.02 10.86
CA LYS A 188 2.41 27.40 10.61
C LYS A 188 3.61 27.45 9.68
N VAL A 189 3.61 28.41 8.76
CA VAL A 189 4.76 28.63 7.88
C VAL A 189 5.98 29.12 8.65
N VAL A 190 7.17 28.68 8.23
CA VAL A 190 8.43 29.22 8.69
C VAL A 190 8.63 30.57 7.98
N LYS A 191 8.44 31.69 8.69
CA LYS A 191 8.41 33.05 8.12
C LYS A 191 9.57 33.36 7.18
N SER A 192 10.78 32.88 7.49
CA SER A 192 11.96 33.11 6.64
C SER A 192 11.94 32.37 5.30
N LYS A 193 11.03 31.41 5.10
CA LYS A 193 10.89 30.57 3.89
C LYS A 193 9.55 30.72 3.20
N GLU A 194 8.73 31.67 3.62
CA GLU A 194 7.35 31.85 3.14
C GLU A 194 7.28 32.02 1.61
N ALA A 195 8.22 32.77 1.02
CA ALA A 195 8.28 33.01 -0.43
C ALA A 195 8.54 31.73 -1.24
N GLU A 196 9.28 30.76 -0.67
CA GLU A 196 9.64 29.49 -1.32
C GLU A 196 8.59 28.41 -1.09
N ALA A 197 7.78 28.56 -0.06
CA ALA A 197 6.83 27.56 0.43
C ALA A 197 5.49 27.54 -0.33
N GLY A 198 5.38 28.16 -1.51
CA GLY A 198 4.11 28.37 -2.23
C GLY A 198 3.24 27.14 -2.39
N LYS A 199 3.85 25.94 -2.60
CA LYS A 199 3.11 24.66 -2.71
C LYS A 199 2.39 24.21 -1.41
N PHE A 200 2.74 24.81 -0.25
CA PHE A 200 2.13 24.53 1.04
C PHE A 200 1.24 25.67 1.54
N ARG A 201 0.88 26.63 0.68
CA ARG A 201 0.16 27.86 1.05
C ARG A 201 -1.12 27.58 1.82
N ASP A 202 -1.83 26.52 1.49
CA ASP A 202 -3.07 26.12 2.16
C ASP A 202 -2.87 25.75 3.64
N TYR A 203 -1.62 25.49 4.07
CA TYR A 203 -1.23 25.07 5.42
C TYR A 203 -0.38 26.11 6.17
N PHE A 204 -0.29 27.37 5.69
CA PHE A 204 0.53 28.42 6.32
C PHE A 204 0.02 28.83 7.68
N ASP A 205 -1.28 28.80 7.89
CA ASP A 205 -1.94 28.96 9.19
C ASP A 205 -3.16 28.03 9.24
N TRP A 206 -2.93 26.76 9.56
CA TRP A 206 -3.96 25.73 9.57
C TRP A 206 -4.15 25.17 10.97
N SER A 207 -5.40 24.93 11.35
CA SER A 207 -5.74 24.27 12.60
C SER A 207 -7.04 23.48 12.46
N GLU A 208 -7.01 22.19 12.81
CA GLU A 208 -8.20 21.34 12.84
C GLU A 208 -8.08 20.26 13.93
N PRO A 209 -9.20 19.65 14.37
CA PRO A 209 -9.15 18.48 15.25
C PRO A 209 -8.40 17.32 14.60
N LEU A 210 -7.41 16.75 15.32
CA LEU A 210 -6.58 15.65 14.81
C LEU A 210 -7.42 14.45 14.35
N LYS A 211 -8.52 14.16 15.03
CA LYS A 211 -9.48 13.10 14.65
C LYS A 211 -10.14 13.31 13.28
N ARG A 212 -10.27 14.56 12.85
CA ARG A 212 -10.91 14.92 11.56
C ARG A 212 -9.89 15.19 10.46
N CYS A 213 -8.61 15.24 10.80
CA CYS A 213 -7.55 15.45 9.83
C CYS A 213 -7.47 14.23 8.92
N THR A 214 -7.72 14.44 7.63
CA THR A 214 -7.63 13.39 6.62
C THR A 214 -6.18 13.06 6.31
N SER A 215 -5.91 11.82 5.88
CA SER A 215 -4.56 11.31 5.63
C SER A 215 -3.78 12.16 4.65
N HIS A 216 -4.40 12.61 3.56
CA HIS A 216 -3.71 13.46 2.57
C HIS A 216 -3.29 14.83 3.12
N ARG A 217 -4.10 15.46 3.99
CA ARG A 217 -3.75 16.73 4.65
C ARG A 217 -2.62 16.54 5.65
N LEU A 218 -2.71 15.47 6.46
CA LEU A 218 -1.65 15.14 7.41
C LEU A 218 -0.31 14.92 6.68
N LEU A 219 -0.31 14.11 5.62
CA LEU A 219 0.89 13.82 4.82
C LEU A 219 1.44 15.08 4.15
N ALA A 220 0.57 15.97 3.63
CA ALA A 220 1.00 17.25 3.06
C ALA A 220 1.69 18.14 4.09
N MET A 221 1.10 18.29 5.30
CA MET A 221 1.71 19.06 6.39
C MET A 221 3.03 18.46 6.86
N ARG A 222 3.12 17.12 7.00
CA ARG A 222 4.35 16.42 7.38
C ARG A 222 5.45 16.55 6.33
N ARG A 223 5.09 16.52 5.03
CA ARG A 223 6.04 16.83 3.95
C ARG A 223 6.57 18.24 4.08
N GLY A 224 5.69 19.24 4.28
CA GLY A 224 6.10 20.63 4.47
C GLY A 224 7.00 20.85 5.68
N GLU A 225 6.79 20.08 6.75
CA GLU A 225 7.64 20.06 7.94
C GLU A 225 9.01 19.41 7.65
N ALA A 226 9.04 18.27 6.98
CA ALA A 226 10.28 17.57 6.61
C ALA A 226 11.14 18.39 5.64
N GLU A 227 10.52 19.14 4.73
CA GLU A 227 11.21 20.08 3.83
C GLU A 227 11.58 21.39 4.55
N GLY A 228 11.16 21.58 5.80
CA GLY A 228 11.50 22.73 6.63
C GLY A 228 10.74 24.01 6.29
N TYR A 229 9.61 23.91 5.61
CA TYR A 229 8.73 25.05 5.26
C TYR A 229 7.62 25.28 6.29
N LEU A 230 7.17 24.22 6.95
CA LEU A 230 6.12 24.28 7.96
C LEU A 230 6.65 23.88 9.33
N ARG A 231 5.97 24.36 10.36
CA ARG A 231 6.06 23.86 11.74
C ARG A 231 4.74 23.24 12.10
N VAL A 232 4.73 21.94 12.40
CA VAL A 232 3.54 21.17 12.74
C VAL A 232 3.59 20.83 14.22
N SER A 233 2.51 21.06 14.94
CA SER A 233 2.36 20.72 16.35
C SER A 233 1.01 20.06 16.63
N ILE A 234 1.01 19.15 17.61
CA ILE A 234 -0.19 18.46 18.07
C ILE A 234 -0.31 18.69 19.57
N GLY A 235 -1.46 19.15 20.01
CA GLY A 235 -1.71 19.38 21.42
C GLY A 235 -3.19 19.56 21.74
N PRO A 236 -3.59 19.45 23.01
CA PRO A 236 -4.98 19.64 23.40
C PRO A 236 -5.46 21.05 23.02
N SER A 237 -6.77 21.21 22.84
CA SER A 237 -7.37 22.51 22.54
C SER A 237 -7.22 23.48 23.70
N ASP A 238 -7.25 22.97 24.92
CA ASP A 238 -7.10 23.73 26.19
C ASP A 238 -5.97 23.07 27.01
N GLU A 239 -4.80 23.73 27.05
CA GLU A 239 -3.66 23.28 27.83
C GLU A 239 -3.82 23.51 29.32
N ASP A 240 -4.52 24.59 29.73
CA ASP A 240 -4.69 24.93 31.12
C ASP A 240 -5.63 23.94 31.82
N ASP A 241 -6.70 23.50 31.15
CA ASP A 241 -7.54 22.40 31.65
C ASP A 241 -6.73 21.10 31.79
N CYS A 242 -5.85 20.79 30.82
CA CYS A 242 -5.02 19.62 30.91
C CYS A 242 -4.03 19.68 32.08
N ILE A 243 -3.37 20.81 32.30
CA ILE A 243 -2.48 21.04 33.44
C ILE A 243 -3.26 20.89 34.76
N SER A 244 -4.44 21.48 34.87
CA SER A 244 -5.29 21.39 36.08
C SER A 244 -5.66 19.92 36.37
N ARG A 245 -5.91 19.09 35.36
CA ARG A 245 -6.17 17.66 35.54
C ARG A 245 -4.93 16.87 36.01
N VAL A 246 -3.73 17.28 35.60
CA VAL A 246 -2.46 16.70 36.07
C VAL A 246 -2.21 17.12 37.53
N GLU A 247 -2.50 18.35 37.92
CA GLU A 247 -2.28 18.86 39.26
C GLU A 247 -3.25 18.25 40.30
N ARG A 248 -4.51 18.06 39.92
CA ARG A 248 -5.60 17.64 40.80
C ARG A 248 -5.30 16.42 41.70
N PRO A 249 -4.65 15.37 41.28
CA PRO A 249 -4.34 14.22 42.13
C PRO A 249 -3.26 14.49 43.17
N PHE A 250 -2.41 15.49 42.96
CA PHE A 250 -1.20 15.72 43.75
C PHE A 250 -1.29 16.93 44.66
N VAL A 251 -2.00 17.94 44.27
CA VAL A 251 -2.07 19.23 45.02
C VAL A 251 -3.13 19.16 46.09
N LYS A 252 -2.76 19.43 47.36
CA LYS A 252 -3.66 19.53 48.51
C LYS A 252 -3.88 21.02 48.83
N GLU A 253 -5.10 21.49 48.66
CA GLU A 253 -5.45 22.87 49.01
C GLU A 253 -5.15 23.19 50.48
N GLY A 254 -4.68 24.41 50.71
CA GLY A 254 -4.38 24.92 52.06
C GLY A 254 -3.00 24.55 52.64
N SER A 255 -2.21 23.70 51.96
CA SER A 255 -0.83 23.41 52.37
C SER A 255 0.14 24.47 51.83
N PRO A 256 1.09 24.96 52.64
CA PRO A 256 2.15 25.84 52.15
C PRO A 256 3.00 25.21 51.00
N ALA A 257 3.11 23.92 50.98
CA ALA A 257 3.87 23.20 49.97
C ALA A 257 3.07 22.98 48.64
N ALA A 258 1.76 23.25 48.64
CA ALA A 258 0.87 23.08 47.47
C ALA A 258 1.40 23.79 46.23
N VAL A 259 1.92 25.01 46.38
CA VAL A 259 2.48 25.81 45.28
C VAL A 259 3.67 25.10 44.63
N HIS A 260 4.55 24.52 45.42
CA HIS A 260 5.73 23.76 44.87
C HIS A 260 5.33 22.48 44.16
N VAL A 261 4.29 21.80 44.68
CA VAL A 261 3.75 20.58 44.02
C VAL A 261 3.05 20.94 42.70
N ALA A 262 2.27 22.05 42.68
CA ALA A 262 1.65 22.57 41.46
C ALA A 262 2.71 22.98 40.42
N MET A 263 3.76 23.70 40.85
CA MET A 263 4.88 24.05 39.96
C MET A 263 5.55 22.81 39.39
N ALA A 264 5.76 21.77 40.19
CA ALA A 264 6.33 20.51 39.72
C ALA A 264 5.41 19.77 38.73
N ALA A 265 4.09 19.78 38.94
CA ALA A 265 3.10 19.20 38.04
C ALA A 265 3.02 19.97 36.70
N THR A 266 3.02 21.31 36.76
CA THR A 266 3.09 22.15 35.55
C THR A 266 4.40 21.88 34.75
N ASP A 267 5.56 21.78 35.44
CA ASP A 267 6.83 21.45 34.78
C ASP A 267 6.83 20.04 34.19
N ALA A 268 6.29 19.06 34.93
CA ALA A 268 6.10 17.70 34.43
C ALA A 268 5.29 17.68 33.12
N TYR A 269 4.17 18.43 33.11
CA TYR A 269 3.35 18.53 31.89
C TYR A 269 4.11 19.20 30.75
N LYS A 270 4.62 20.41 30.93
CA LYS A 270 5.22 21.20 29.86
C LYS A 270 6.50 20.60 29.28
N ARG A 271 7.36 20.07 30.18
CA ARG A 271 8.71 19.62 29.80
C ARG A 271 8.80 18.12 29.49
N LEU A 272 7.97 17.29 30.10
CA LEU A 272 8.08 15.84 30.00
C LEU A 272 6.86 15.17 29.34
N LEU A 273 5.67 15.34 29.91
CA LEU A 273 4.45 14.66 29.48
C LEU A 273 4.00 15.11 28.09
N LYS A 274 3.80 16.42 27.89
CA LYS A 274 3.31 16.99 26.62
C LYS A 274 4.22 16.60 25.44
N PRO A 275 5.55 16.82 25.46
CA PRO A 275 6.41 16.45 24.33
C PRO A 275 6.42 14.96 24.06
N SER A 276 6.38 14.12 25.11
CA SER A 276 6.33 12.67 24.99
C SER A 276 5.03 12.21 24.32
N ILE A 277 3.88 12.69 24.78
CA ILE A 277 2.56 12.31 24.27
C ILE A 277 2.30 12.96 22.91
N GLU A 278 2.76 14.19 22.66
CA GLU A 278 2.74 14.81 21.33
C GLU A 278 3.48 13.93 20.30
N THR A 279 4.67 13.40 20.65
CA THR A 279 5.43 12.48 19.78
C THR A 279 4.66 11.18 19.54
N GLU A 280 4.01 10.62 20.57
CA GLU A 280 3.15 9.43 20.46
C GLU A 280 1.99 9.67 19.46
N PHE A 281 1.27 10.80 19.61
CA PHE A 281 0.16 11.14 18.72
C PHE A 281 0.62 11.54 17.32
N ALA A 282 1.79 12.16 17.19
CA ALA A 282 2.41 12.43 15.90
C ALA A 282 2.74 11.12 15.16
N GLY A 283 3.34 10.15 15.85
CA GLY A 283 3.64 8.82 15.33
C GLY A 283 2.38 8.05 14.94
N SER A 284 1.44 7.89 15.87
CA SER A 284 0.22 7.10 15.63
C SER A 284 -0.66 7.70 14.53
N SER A 285 -0.79 9.03 14.45
CA SER A 285 -1.52 9.69 13.37
C SER A 285 -0.82 9.52 12.02
N LYS A 286 0.51 9.56 11.98
CA LYS A 286 1.30 9.31 10.77
C LYS A 286 1.15 7.86 10.29
N THR A 287 1.26 6.89 11.21
CA THR A 287 1.07 5.46 10.88
C THR A 287 -0.31 5.22 10.27
N ARG A 288 -1.37 5.75 10.90
CA ARG A 288 -2.74 5.65 10.35
C ARG A 288 -2.84 6.26 8.94
N ALA A 289 -2.24 7.45 8.74
CA ALA A 289 -2.28 8.12 7.44
C ALA A 289 -1.50 7.34 6.38
N ASP A 290 -0.38 6.71 6.75
CA ASP A 290 0.41 5.85 5.88
C ASP A 290 -0.38 4.60 5.48
N GLU A 291 -0.99 3.90 6.43
CA GLU A 291 -1.80 2.71 6.19
C GLU A 291 -2.96 3.00 5.22
N GLU A 292 -3.71 4.10 5.46
CA GLU A 292 -4.80 4.52 4.58
C GLU A 292 -4.31 4.87 3.16
N ALA A 293 -3.19 5.57 3.04
CA ALA A 293 -2.62 5.95 1.74
C ALA A 293 -2.06 4.73 1.00
N ILE A 294 -1.33 3.85 1.70
CA ILE A 294 -0.77 2.61 1.13
C ILE A 294 -1.88 1.70 0.62
N GLN A 295 -3.00 1.59 1.35
CA GLN A 295 -4.15 0.81 0.89
C GLN A 295 -4.73 1.36 -0.43
N VAL A 296 -4.83 2.69 -0.57
CA VAL A 296 -5.25 3.32 -1.83
C VAL A 296 -4.26 3.00 -2.95
N PHE A 297 -2.95 3.10 -2.69
CA PHE A 297 -1.92 2.81 -3.69
C PHE A 297 -1.93 1.34 -4.11
N ALA A 298 -2.11 0.42 -3.16
CA ALA A 298 -2.26 -1.01 -3.45
C ALA A 298 -3.47 -1.30 -4.33
N ASN A 299 -4.62 -0.67 -4.04
CA ASN A 299 -5.83 -0.80 -4.87
C ASN A 299 -5.63 -0.23 -6.28
N ASN A 300 -4.97 0.92 -6.40
CA ASN A 300 -4.65 1.52 -7.70
C ASN A 300 -3.70 0.63 -8.52
N LEU A 301 -2.65 0.10 -7.88
CA LEU A 301 -1.74 -0.85 -8.52
C LEU A 301 -2.48 -2.11 -8.97
N LYS A 302 -3.33 -2.67 -8.12
CA LYS A 302 -4.14 -3.86 -8.46
C LYS A 302 -4.98 -3.64 -9.70
N GLN A 303 -5.68 -2.51 -9.79
CA GLN A 303 -6.50 -2.18 -10.95
C GLN A 303 -5.65 -2.00 -12.22
N LEU A 304 -4.48 -1.36 -12.11
CA LEU A 304 -3.56 -1.18 -13.22
C LEU A 304 -3.02 -2.52 -13.74
N LEU A 305 -2.60 -3.42 -12.84
CA LEU A 305 -2.09 -4.75 -13.19
C LEU A 305 -3.17 -5.65 -13.79
N LEU A 306 -4.42 -5.49 -13.37
CA LEU A 306 -5.57 -6.24 -13.87
C LEU A 306 -6.27 -5.56 -15.06
N THR A 307 -5.68 -4.54 -15.66
CA THR A 307 -6.18 -3.95 -16.91
C THR A 307 -6.27 -5.02 -18.00
N PRO A 308 -7.37 -5.06 -18.78
CA PRO A 308 -7.55 -6.03 -19.84
C PRO A 308 -6.41 -6.03 -20.87
N PRO A 309 -5.79 -7.18 -21.17
CA PRO A 309 -4.77 -7.28 -22.21
C PRO A 309 -5.39 -7.28 -23.60
N LEU A 310 -4.64 -6.81 -24.60
CA LEU A 310 -5.00 -7.00 -26.00
C LEU A 310 -4.74 -8.43 -26.49
N GLY A 311 -3.79 -9.12 -25.82
CA GLY A 311 -3.35 -10.47 -26.17
C GLY A 311 -2.24 -10.49 -27.22
N GLN A 312 -2.03 -11.67 -27.81
CA GLN A 312 -0.95 -11.93 -28.76
C GLN A 312 -1.30 -11.38 -30.16
N LYS A 313 -0.96 -10.11 -30.40
CA LYS A 313 -1.08 -9.43 -31.67
C LYS A 313 0.25 -8.81 -32.10
N ARG A 314 0.39 -8.49 -33.39
CA ARG A 314 1.53 -7.72 -33.91
C ARG A 314 1.29 -6.26 -33.60
N ILE A 315 2.14 -5.68 -32.78
CA ILE A 315 1.94 -4.35 -32.22
C ILE A 315 3.04 -3.42 -32.66
N MET A 316 2.68 -2.22 -33.09
CA MET A 316 3.61 -1.10 -33.22
C MET A 316 3.59 -0.30 -31.91
N GLY A 317 4.73 -0.21 -31.23
CA GLY A 317 4.93 0.66 -30.07
C GLY A 317 5.51 2.00 -30.48
N ILE A 318 4.92 3.09 -30.01
CA ILE A 318 5.43 4.44 -30.25
C ILE A 318 5.67 5.15 -28.91
N ASP A 319 6.92 5.54 -28.67
CA ASP A 319 7.32 6.41 -27.55
C ASP A 319 7.43 7.84 -28.08
N PRO A 320 6.43 8.73 -27.79
CA PRO A 320 6.36 10.06 -28.37
C PRO A 320 7.42 11.00 -27.80
N GLY A 321 7.84 11.97 -28.63
CA GLY A 321 8.77 13.02 -28.18
C GLY A 321 8.91 14.15 -29.19
N PHE A 322 8.91 15.41 -28.69
CA PHE A 322 9.06 16.58 -29.55
C PHE A 322 10.49 16.71 -30.09
N ARG A 323 11.49 16.89 -29.23
CA ARG A 323 12.87 17.18 -29.63
C ARG A 323 13.63 15.95 -30.14
N THR A 324 13.46 14.83 -29.44
CA THR A 324 14.18 13.59 -29.71
C THR A 324 13.52 12.76 -30.83
N GLY A 325 12.35 13.19 -31.31
CA GLY A 325 11.50 12.43 -32.23
C GLY A 325 10.75 11.30 -31.55
N CYS A 326 9.77 10.73 -32.24
CA CYS A 326 8.99 9.59 -31.78
C CYS A 326 9.74 8.30 -32.13
N LYS A 327 9.96 7.43 -31.14
CA LYS A 327 10.60 6.11 -31.34
C LYS A 327 9.51 5.11 -31.70
N VAL A 328 9.67 4.50 -32.85
CA VAL A 328 8.72 3.51 -33.41
C VAL A 328 9.38 2.14 -33.37
N VAL A 329 8.68 1.17 -32.83
CA VAL A 329 9.09 -0.25 -32.86
C VAL A 329 7.97 -1.12 -33.42
N CYS A 330 8.32 -2.16 -34.16
CA CYS A 330 7.37 -3.19 -34.57
C CYS A 330 7.67 -4.49 -33.81
N LEU A 331 6.65 -5.04 -33.16
CA LEU A 331 6.73 -6.27 -32.37
C LEU A 331 5.94 -7.39 -33.05
N ASP A 332 6.44 -8.62 -32.95
CA ASP A 332 5.66 -9.81 -33.29
C ASP A 332 4.59 -10.14 -32.22
N ALA A 333 3.79 -11.15 -32.47
CA ALA A 333 2.75 -11.61 -31.54
C ALA A 333 3.29 -12.11 -30.19
N GLN A 334 4.57 -12.42 -30.09
CA GLN A 334 5.29 -12.82 -28.87
C GLN A 334 5.96 -11.63 -28.16
N GLY A 335 5.87 -10.42 -28.74
CA GLY A 335 6.51 -9.21 -28.21
C GLY A 335 8.01 -9.11 -28.51
N ASN A 336 8.54 -9.87 -29.50
CA ASN A 336 9.91 -9.74 -29.96
C ASN A 336 10.05 -8.55 -30.91
N LEU A 337 11.15 -7.82 -30.79
CA LEU A 337 11.44 -6.67 -31.63
C LEU A 337 11.83 -7.10 -33.05
N LEU A 338 11.02 -6.68 -34.03
CA LEU A 338 11.27 -6.93 -35.46
C LEU A 338 11.97 -5.77 -36.14
N HIS A 339 11.60 -4.52 -35.78
CA HIS A 339 12.13 -3.30 -36.37
C HIS A 339 12.05 -2.14 -35.40
N ASN A 340 12.98 -1.18 -35.53
CA ASN A 340 12.92 0.09 -34.83
C ASN A 340 13.34 1.23 -35.74
N GLU A 341 12.73 2.40 -35.54
CA GLU A 341 13.04 3.62 -36.28
C GLU A 341 12.61 4.85 -35.49
N THR A 342 13.20 6.01 -35.81
CA THR A 342 12.78 7.30 -35.25
C THR A 342 12.14 8.14 -36.33
N ILE A 343 10.95 8.70 -36.03
CA ILE A 343 10.22 9.63 -36.88
C ILE A 343 10.12 11.01 -36.20
N TYR A 344 10.00 12.07 -36.99
CA TYR A 344 10.02 13.44 -36.50
C TYR A 344 8.79 14.23 -36.97
N PRO A 345 7.55 13.84 -36.53
CA PRO A 345 6.34 14.49 -36.99
C PRO A 345 6.16 15.90 -36.42
N HIS A 346 6.72 16.18 -35.23
CA HIS A 346 6.47 17.37 -34.44
C HIS A 346 7.58 18.42 -34.61
N GLN A 347 7.33 19.64 -34.11
CA GLN A 347 8.37 20.67 -34.04
C GLN A 347 9.55 20.24 -33.15
N PRO A 348 10.81 20.64 -33.48
CA PRO A 348 11.19 21.62 -34.51
C PRO A 348 11.30 21.05 -35.93
N GLN A 349 11.40 19.72 -36.12
CA GLN A 349 11.67 19.12 -37.44
C GLN A 349 10.43 19.12 -38.36
N ASN A 350 9.24 19.01 -37.79
CA ASN A 350 7.93 19.12 -38.47
C ASN A 350 7.78 18.31 -39.78
N GLN A 351 8.26 17.04 -39.76
CA GLN A 351 8.21 16.13 -40.93
C GLN A 351 6.90 15.31 -40.94
N TYR A 352 5.75 15.95 -40.74
CA TYR A 352 4.46 15.28 -40.52
C TYR A 352 4.11 14.27 -41.62
N ALA A 353 4.11 14.71 -42.91
CA ALA A 353 3.79 13.85 -44.03
C ALA A 353 4.76 12.66 -44.20
N ARG A 354 6.07 12.89 -44.00
CA ARG A 354 7.08 11.84 -44.10
C ARG A 354 6.93 10.83 -42.97
N ALA A 355 6.66 11.30 -41.76
CA ALA A 355 6.40 10.44 -40.61
C ALA A 355 5.15 9.58 -40.82
N GLY A 356 4.05 10.17 -41.31
CA GLY A 356 2.81 9.45 -41.66
C GLY A 356 3.04 8.36 -42.70
N PHE A 357 3.72 8.69 -43.80
CA PHE A 357 4.07 7.70 -44.82
C PHE A 357 4.89 6.54 -44.26
N LYS A 358 5.83 6.84 -43.37
CA LYS A 358 6.69 5.83 -42.76
C LYS A 358 5.89 4.90 -41.85
N VAL A 359 5.01 5.43 -41.01
CA VAL A 359 4.13 4.65 -40.16
C VAL A 359 3.26 3.71 -41.01
N ALA A 360 2.62 4.25 -42.04
CA ALA A 360 1.79 3.44 -42.93
C ALA A 360 2.55 2.31 -43.64
N SER A 361 3.76 2.62 -44.14
CA SER A 361 4.64 1.60 -44.74
C SER A 361 5.05 0.50 -43.77
N LEU A 362 5.40 0.85 -42.52
CA LEU A 362 5.76 -0.14 -41.50
C LEU A 362 4.56 -1.01 -41.07
N VAL A 363 3.36 -0.42 -40.99
CA VAL A 363 2.12 -1.16 -40.70
C VAL A 363 1.88 -2.25 -41.75
N GLU A 364 2.00 -1.90 -43.03
CA GLU A 364 1.84 -2.84 -44.14
C GLU A 364 2.95 -3.93 -44.13
N GLN A 365 4.22 -3.50 -44.02
CA GLN A 365 5.38 -4.37 -44.07
C GLN A 365 5.38 -5.44 -42.96
N TYR A 366 5.07 -5.03 -41.72
CA TYR A 366 5.07 -5.91 -40.55
C TYR A 366 3.70 -6.46 -40.19
N LYS A 367 2.67 -6.14 -40.99
CA LYS A 367 1.26 -6.56 -40.78
C LYS A 367 0.80 -6.24 -39.36
N VAL A 368 1.00 -4.99 -38.95
CA VAL A 368 0.63 -4.50 -37.64
C VAL A 368 -0.89 -4.52 -37.48
N GLU A 369 -1.38 -5.06 -36.37
CA GLU A 369 -2.81 -5.19 -36.03
C GLU A 369 -3.25 -4.12 -35.03
N ALA A 370 -2.32 -3.58 -34.23
CA ALA A 370 -2.59 -2.52 -33.24
C ALA A 370 -1.39 -1.59 -33.06
N ILE A 371 -1.67 -0.34 -32.73
CA ILE A 371 -0.64 0.67 -32.43
C ILE A 371 -0.81 1.12 -30.97
N ALA A 372 0.25 0.99 -30.17
CA ALA A 372 0.36 1.45 -28.80
C ALA A 372 1.15 2.76 -28.77
N ILE A 373 0.54 3.85 -28.35
CA ILE A 373 1.19 5.15 -28.23
C ILE A 373 1.29 5.52 -26.76
N GLY A 374 2.48 5.90 -26.30
CA GLY A 374 2.68 6.42 -24.95
C GLY A 374 1.86 7.68 -24.68
N ASN A 375 1.25 7.77 -23.52
CA ASN A 375 0.35 8.88 -23.15
C ASN A 375 1.07 10.10 -22.55
N GLY A 376 2.40 10.14 -22.59
CA GLY A 376 3.20 11.26 -22.08
C GLY A 376 3.32 12.42 -23.08
N THR A 377 4.48 13.08 -23.03
CA THR A 377 4.77 14.26 -23.87
C THR A 377 4.66 13.94 -25.35
N ALA A 378 3.90 14.75 -26.12
CA ALA A 378 3.56 14.55 -27.53
C ALA A 378 2.71 13.30 -27.87
N GLY A 379 2.16 12.62 -26.87
CA GLY A 379 1.34 11.41 -27.06
C GLY A 379 0.09 11.69 -27.88
N ARG A 380 -0.58 12.78 -27.60
CA ARG A 380 -1.83 13.16 -28.28
C ARG A 380 -1.59 13.60 -29.72
N GLU A 381 -0.60 14.45 -29.93
CA GLU A 381 -0.23 14.91 -31.28
C GLU A 381 0.22 13.73 -32.15
N THR A 382 0.84 12.71 -31.54
CA THR A 382 1.20 11.47 -32.22
C THR A 382 -0.02 10.61 -32.53
N GLU A 383 -0.98 10.54 -31.59
CA GLU A 383 -2.27 9.85 -31.82
C GLU A 383 -3.05 10.50 -32.99
N GLU A 384 -3.10 11.83 -33.06
CA GLU A 384 -3.75 12.56 -34.14
C GLU A 384 -3.10 12.27 -35.49
N LEU A 385 -1.75 12.26 -35.56
CA LEU A 385 -1.01 11.85 -36.74
C LEU A 385 -1.44 10.45 -37.19
N VAL A 386 -1.43 9.48 -36.28
CA VAL A 386 -1.72 8.08 -36.64
C VAL A 386 -3.18 7.91 -37.06
N LYS A 387 -4.12 8.58 -36.39
CA LYS A 387 -5.56 8.59 -36.79
C LYS A 387 -5.78 9.21 -38.18
N SER A 388 -5.04 10.28 -38.53
CA SER A 388 -5.16 10.92 -39.84
C SER A 388 -4.75 10.03 -41.00
N LEU A 389 -4.04 8.94 -40.73
CA LEU A 389 -3.64 7.97 -41.76
C LEU A 389 -4.77 7.02 -42.19
N HIS A 390 -5.89 6.98 -41.45
CA HIS A 390 -7.04 6.11 -41.68
C HIS A 390 -6.64 4.65 -42.00
N LEU A 391 -5.76 4.08 -41.17
CA LEU A 391 -5.24 2.72 -41.35
C LEU A 391 -6.35 1.70 -41.22
N LYS A 392 -6.47 0.85 -42.21
CA LYS A 392 -7.54 -0.16 -42.28
C LYS A 392 -7.21 -1.33 -41.32
N ASP A 393 -8.18 -1.77 -40.54
CA ASP A 393 -8.11 -2.92 -39.62
C ASP A 393 -6.99 -2.80 -38.55
N VAL A 394 -6.58 -1.57 -38.18
CA VAL A 394 -5.60 -1.28 -37.17
C VAL A 394 -6.21 -0.50 -36.03
N GLU A 395 -6.20 -1.05 -34.83
CA GLU A 395 -6.70 -0.40 -33.62
C GLU A 395 -5.61 0.49 -33.00
N ILE A 396 -5.96 1.70 -32.54
CA ILE A 396 -5.03 2.66 -31.96
C ILE A 396 -5.35 2.83 -30.48
N PHE A 397 -4.34 2.65 -29.61
CA PHE A 397 -4.46 2.73 -28.16
C PHE A 397 -3.47 3.73 -27.58
N LEU A 398 -3.93 4.56 -26.64
CA LEU A 398 -3.07 5.29 -25.74
C LEU A 398 -2.73 4.41 -24.53
N VAL A 399 -1.45 4.24 -24.25
CA VAL A 399 -0.93 3.36 -23.21
C VAL A 399 -0.17 4.18 -22.18
N SER A 400 -0.42 3.92 -20.89
CA SER A 400 0.38 4.57 -19.82
C SER A 400 1.86 4.21 -19.93
N GLU A 401 2.70 5.24 -19.92
CA GLU A 401 4.16 5.10 -19.92
C GLU A 401 4.77 5.14 -18.50
N ASP A 402 3.94 5.19 -17.44
CA ASP A 402 4.42 5.23 -16.06
C ASP A 402 5.41 4.10 -15.77
N GLY A 403 6.61 4.46 -15.29
CA GLY A 403 7.69 3.52 -15.03
C GLY A 403 8.39 2.94 -16.29
N ALA A 404 8.02 3.32 -17.53
CA ALA A 404 8.71 2.84 -18.74
C ALA A 404 10.17 3.29 -18.80
N SER A 405 10.45 4.51 -18.32
CA SER A 405 11.81 5.04 -18.17
C SER A 405 12.65 4.24 -17.16
N VAL A 406 12.02 3.79 -16.07
CA VAL A 406 12.68 2.94 -15.06
C VAL A 406 13.03 1.57 -15.65
N TYR A 407 12.08 0.94 -16.37
CA TYR A 407 12.35 -0.30 -17.08
C TYR A 407 13.48 -0.14 -18.09
N SER A 408 13.41 0.87 -18.98
CA SER A 408 14.37 1.05 -20.08
C SER A 408 15.82 1.26 -19.59
N ALA A 409 16.00 1.88 -18.41
CA ALA A 409 17.28 2.06 -17.75
C ALA A 409 17.73 0.87 -16.90
N SER A 410 16.86 -0.11 -16.64
CA SER A 410 17.13 -1.25 -15.77
C SER A 410 18.19 -2.21 -16.34
N LYS A 411 18.78 -3.01 -15.43
CA LYS A 411 19.68 -4.10 -15.81
C LYS A 411 18.94 -5.11 -16.70
N LEU A 412 17.70 -5.42 -16.37
CA LEU A 412 16.88 -6.36 -17.14
C LEU A 412 16.68 -5.91 -18.59
N ALA A 413 16.32 -4.64 -18.81
CA ALA A 413 16.10 -4.14 -20.16
C ALA A 413 17.39 -4.16 -20.99
N ARG A 414 18.56 -3.97 -20.34
CA ARG A 414 19.89 -4.12 -20.99
C ARG A 414 20.19 -5.56 -21.35
N GLU A 415 19.77 -6.53 -20.54
CA GLU A 415 19.93 -7.97 -20.82
C GLU A 415 18.97 -8.43 -21.93
N GLU A 416 17.71 -7.93 -21.93
CA GLU A 416 16.74 -8.24 -22.98
C GLU A 416 17.11 -7.60 -24.34
N PHE A 417 17.68 -6.40 -24.33
CA PHE A 417 18.01 -5.60 -25.53
C PHE A 417 19.38 -4.96 -25.41
N PRO A 418 20.47 -5.74 -25.47
CA PRO A 418 21.83 -5.24 -25.25
C PRO A 418 22.28 -4.23 -26.32
N ASP A 419 21.84 -4.42 -27.57
CA ASP A 419 22.26 -3.63 -28.73
C ASP A 419 21.41 -2.38 -28.97
N TYR A 420 20.41 -2.11 -28.12
CA TYR A 420 19.47 -0.99 -28.28
C TYR A 420 19.57 0.00 -27.14
N ASP A 421 19.33 1.25 -27.43
CA ASP A 421 19.34 2.34 -26.43
C ASP A 421 18.07 2.36 -25.53
N VAL A 422 18.10 3.23 -24.53
CA VAL A 422 17.00 3.38 -23.56
C VAL A 422 15.66 3.77 -24.20
N THR A 423 15.71 4.50 -25.32
CA THR A 423 14.49 5.01 -25.96
C THR A 423 13.78 3.92 -26.74
N VAL A 424 14.52 3.05 -27.42
CA VAL A 424 13.99 1.86 -28.10
C VAL A 424 13.39 0.89 -27.08
N ARG A 425 14.09 0.65 -25.96
CA ARG A 425 13.58 -0.19 -24.86
C ARG A 425 12.29 0.35 -24.27
N GLY A 426 12.16 1.69 -24.15
CA GLY A 426 10.94 2.38 -23.74
C GLY A 426 9.77 2.09 -24.67
N ALA A 427 9.97 2.27 -25.99
CA ALA A 427 8.95 2.00 -27.00
C ALA A 427 8.52 0.51 -27.02
N VAL A 428 9.47 -0.42 -26.84
CA VAL A 428 9.16 -1.86 -26.71
C VAL A 428 8.27 -2.12 -25.50
N SER A 429 8.58 -1.51 -24.35
CA SER A 429 7.78 -1.65 -23.14
C SER A 429 6.36 -1.12 -23.33
N ILE A 430 6.18 0.03 -24.01
CA ILE A 430 4.86 0.57 -24.34
C ILE A 430 4.05 -0.42 -25.19
N GLY A 431 4.64 -1.01 -26.24
CA GLY A 431 3.98 -2.02 -27.04
C GLY A 431 3.61 -3.28 -26.28
N ARG A 432 4.52 -3.80 -25.45
CA ARG A 432 4.29 -5.00 -24.63
C ARG A 432 3.25 -4.80 -23.54
N ARG A 433 3.12 -3.57 -22.98
CA ARG A 433 2.05 -3.25 -22.03
C ARG A 433 0.67 -3.34 -22.64
N LEU A 434 0.51 -3.02 -23.90
CA LEU A 434 -0.75 -3.22 -24.59
C LEU A 434 -1.04 -4.71 -24.77
N ALA A 435 -0.03 -5.52 -25.09
CA ALA A 435 -0.18 -6.98 -25.21
C ALA A 435 -0.59 -7.62 -23.90
N ASP A 436 0.14 -7.36 -22.81
CA ASP A 436 -0.18 -7.80 -21.44
C ASP A 436 0.42 -6.85 -20.39
N PRO A 437 -0.40 -5.98 -19.77
CA PRO A 437 0.05 -5.04 -18.75
C PRO A 437 0.72 -5.72 -17.55
N LEU A 438 0.15 -6.82 -17.05
CA LEU A 438 0.67 -7.54 -15.90
C LEU A 438 2.07 -8.11 -16.19
N ALA A 439 2.22 -8.81 -17.33
CA ALA A 439 3.47 -9.46 -17.71
C ALA A 439 4.62 -8.46 -17.88
N GLU A 440 4.34 -7.24 -18.31
CA GLU A 440 5.35 -6.20 -18.49
C GLU A 440 5.62 -5.41 -17.21
N LEU A 441 4.58 -5.00 -16.47
CA LEU A 441 4.72 -4.18 -15.26
C LEU A 441 5.42 -4.90 -14.10
N VAL A 442 5.31 -6.23 -13.99
CA VAL A 442 6.05 -7.00 -12.97
C VAL A 442 7.57 -6.96 -13.12
N LYS A 443 8.08 -6.48 -14.26
CA LYS A 443 9.51 -6.26 -14.51
C LYS A 443 10.07 -5.03 -13.82
N ILE A 444 9.22 -4.16 -13.32
CA ILE A 444 9.55 -2.89 -12.66
C ILE A 444 9.32 -3.03 -11.17
N ASP A 445 10.15 -2.39 -10.34
CA ASP A 445 9.83 -2.27 -8.92
C ASP A 445 8.45 -1.59 -8.76
N PRO A 446 7.49 -2.21 -8.07
CA PRO A 446 6.15 -1.64 -7.91
C PRO A 446 6.14 -0.20 -7.37
N LYS A 447 7.14 0.18 -6.56
CA LYS A 447 7.31 1.57 -6.09
C LYS A 447 7.66 2.57 -7.17
N ALA A 448 8.17 2.12 -8.31
CA ALA A 448 8.47 2.97 -9.46
C ALA A 448 7.25 3.23 -10.35
N ILE A 449 6.13 2.55 -10.10
CA ILE A 449 4.86 2.77 -10.77
C ILE A 449 4.12 3.89 -10.03
N GLY A 450 3.73 4.96 -10.74
CA GLY A 450 3.03 6.11 -10.16
C GLY A 450 1.58 5.78 -9.84
N VAL A 451 1.30 5.35 -8.60
CA VAL A 451 -0.05 4.96 -8.15
C VAL A 451 -0.67 5.91 -7.13
N GLY A 452 0.03 7.00 -6.74
CA GLY A 452 -0.51 7.96 -5.81
C GLY A 452 0.35 9.20 -5.56
N GLN A 453 -0.29 10.31 -5.19
CA GLN A 453 0.34 11.62 -5.03
C GLN A 453 1.37 11.68 -3.88
N TYR A 454 1.12 10.95 -2.79
CA TYR A 454 1.95 10.94 -1.57
C TYR A 454 2.78 9.66 -1.41
N GLN A 455 3.02 8.94 -2.50
CA GLN A 455 3.70 7.64 -2.48
C GLN A 455 5.10 7.70 -1.85
N HIS A 456 5.80 8.82 -1.98
CA HIS A 456 7.15 9.02 -1.41
C HIS A 456 7.14 9.51 0.05
N ASP A 457 5.97 9.86 0.62
CA ASP A 457 5.84 10.42 1.96
C ASP A 457 5.42 9.40 3.01
N VAL A 458 4.92 8.26 2.59
CA VAL A 458 4.53 7.14 3.47
C VAL A 458 5.74 6.30 3.87
N ASP A 459 5.58 5.43 4.86
CA ASP A 459 6.60 4.44 5.22
C ASP A 459 6.96 3.58 4.01
N GLN A 460 8.23 3.65 3.57
CA GLN A 460 8.70 2.99 2.35
C GLN A 460 8.84 1.47 2.49
N THR A 461 8.98 0.98 3.71
CA THR A 461 9.06 -0.46 4.00
C THR A 461 7.68 -1.09 3.91
N GLU A 462 6.70 -0.50 4.59
CA GLU A 462 5.31 -0.96 4.53
C GLU A 462 4.70 -0.78 3.14
N LEU A 463 5.03 0.32 2.45
CA LEU A 463 4.65 0.52 1.04
C LEU A 463 5.15 -0.63 0.17
N LYS A 464 6.45 -0.94 0.23
CA LYS A 464 7.03 -2.01 -0.59
C LYS A 464 6.35 -3.35 -0.30
N LYS A 465 6.19 -3.70 0.96
CA LYS A 465 5.55 -4.95 1.40
C LYS A 465 4.12 -5.06 0.85
N SER A 466 3.33 -3.99 0.97
CA SER A 466 1.95 -3.95 0.49
C SER A 466 1.85 -4.05 -1.04
N LEU A 467 2.73 -3.35 -1.77
CA LEU A 467 2.76 -3.39 -3.23
C LEU A 467 3.24 -4.75 -3.76
N ASP A 468 4.26 -5.36 -3.15
CA ASP A 468 4.74 -6.70 -3.51
C ASP A 468 3.63 -7.75 -3.30
N LEU A 469 2.90 -7.71 -2.18
CA LEU A 469 1.74 -8.58 -1.92
C LEU A 469 0.63 -8.36 -2.96
N THR A 470 0.43 -7.12 -3.40
CA THR A 470 -0.56 -6.79 -4.44
C THR A 470 -0.18 -7.40 -5.78
N VAL A 471 1.09 -7.33 -6.18
CA VAL A 471 1.60 -7.97 -7.40
C VAL A 471 1.42 -9.49 -7.32
N GLU A 472 1.84 -10.10 -6.21
CA GLU A 472 1.67 -11.54 -5.96
C GLU A 472 0.20 -11.96 -6.08
N SER A 473 -0.71 -11.22 -5.45
CA SER A 473 -2.15 -11.45 -5.54
C SER A 473 -2.66 -11.39 -6.98
N CYS A 474 -2.28 -10.37 -7.75
CA CYS A 474 -2.70 -10.22 -9.14
C CYS A 474 -2.19 -11.37 -10.03
N VAL A 475 -0.92 -11.73 -9.91
CA VAL A 475 -0.29 -12.81 -10.69
C VAL A 475 -0.98 -14.15 -10.43
N ASN A 476 -1.25 -14.46 -9.16
CA ASN A 476 -1.90 -15.73 -8.78
C ASN A 476 -3.41 -15.74 -9.11
N THR A 477 -4.07 -14.59 -9.12
CA THR A 477 -5.48 -14.47 -9.54
C THR A 477 -5.64 -14.73 -11.04
N VAL A 478 -4.77 -14.15 -11.87
CA VAL A 478 -4.80 -14.33 -13.34
C VAL A 478 -4.35 -15.73 -13.73
N GLY A 479 -3.34 -16.25 -13.05
CA GLY A 479 -2.65 -17.47 -13.43
C GLY A 479 -1.62 -17.23 -14.54
N VAL A 480 -0.62 -18.08 -14.61
CA VAL A 480 0.59 -17.85 -15.40
C VAL A 480 0.82 -18.99 -16.38
N ASN A 481 1.00 -18.66 -17.66
CA ASN A 481 1.39 -19.65 -18.67
C ASN A 481 2.86 -20.08 -18.45
N LEU A 482 3.05 -21.33 -18.06
CA LEU A 482 4.36 -21.90 -17.70
C LEU A 482 5.37 -21.84 -18.85
N ASN A 483 4.88 -21.95 -20.09
CA ASN A 483 5.74 -22.03 -21.27
C ASN A 483 6.16 -20.67 -21.84
N THR A 484 5.43 -19.59 -21.55
CA THR A 484 5.71 -18.26 -22.09
C THR A 484 6.14 -17.25 -21.05
N ALA A 485 5.87 -17.51 -19.77
CA ALA A 485 6.16 -16.58 -18.70
C ALA A 485 7.65 -16.24 -18.55
N SER A 486 7.92 -14.96 -18.29
CA SER A 486 9.26 -14.50 -17.92
C SER A 486 9.65 -14.98 -16.51
N LYS A 487 10.95 -15.00 -16.21
CA LYS A 487 11.45 -15.23 -14.85
C LYS A 487 10.79 -14.32 -13.83
N HIS A 488 10.62 -13.03 -14.19
CA HIS A 488 10.05 -12.02 -13.29
C HIS A 488 8.59 -12.32 -12.95
N LEU A 489 7.80 -12.70 -13.94
CA LEU A 489 6.40 -13.10 -13.70
C LEU A 489 6.33 -14.38 -12.84
N LEU A 490 7.17 -15.38 -13.13
CA LEU A 490 7.24 -16.63 -12.35
C LEU A 490 7.66 -16.39 -10.90
N THR A 491 8.47 -15.38 -10.62
CA THR A 491 8.91 -15.05 -9.25
C THR A 491 7.76 -14.73 -8.31
N TYR A 492 6.68 -14.18 -8.84
CA TYR A 492 5.48 -13.83 -8.05
C TYR A 492 4.44 -14.97 -7.99
N VAL A 493 4.72 -16.11 -8.63
CA VAL A 493 3.85 -17.29 -8.47
C VAL A 493 4.08 -17.87 -7.08
N SER A 494 2.99 -18.17 -6.38
CA SER A 494 2.99 -18.77 -5.05
C SER A 494 4.01 -19.90 -4.94
N GLY A 495 4.90 -19.82 -3.95
CA GLY A 495 5.89 -20.86 -3.65
C GLY A 495 7.12 -20.93 -4.57
N LEU A 496 7.25 -20.06 -5.60
CA LEU A 496 8.40 -20.12 -6.51
C LEU A 496 9.56 -19.21 -6.09
N GLY A 497 9.44 -17.95 -5.97
CA GLY A 497 10.56 -17.05 -5.73
C GLY A 497 11.63 -17.02 -6.85
N PRO A 498 12.65 -16.11 -6.77
CA PRO A 498 13.55 -15.82 -7.88
C PRO A 498 14.42 -17.00 -8.35
N ALA A 499 14.87 -17.83 -7.41
CA ALA A 499 15.77 -18.96 -7.74
C ALA A 499 15.03 -20.08 -8.48
N LEU A 500 13.83 -20.46 -8.02
CA LEU A 500 13.02 -21.48 -8.68
C LEU A 500 12.47 -20.97 -10.01
N ALA A 501 12.09 -19.70 -10.10
CA ALA A 501 11.69 -19.08 -11.37
C ALA A 501 12.79 -19.16 -12.42
N GLN A 502 14.06 -18.90 -12.04
CA GLN A 502 15.21 -19.09 -12.94
C GLN A 502 15.36 -20.54 -13.36
N ASN A 503 15.33 -21.48 -12.42
CA ASN A 503 15.48 -22.90 -12.72
C ASN A 503 14.38 -23.41 -13.69
N ILE A 504 13.16 -22.90 -13.59
CA ILE A 504 12.07 -23.23 -14.53
C ILE A 504 12.41 -22.73 -15.94
N VAL A 505 12.88 -21.48 -16.06
CA VAL A 505 13.27 -20.89 -17.36
C VAL A 505 14.43 -21.67 -17.99
N ASP A 506 15.45 -22.00 -17.20
CA ASP A 506 16.63 -22.74 -17.66
C ASP A 506 16.23 -24.17 -18.07
N TYR A 507 15.39 -24.85 -17.28
CA TYR A 507 14.89 -26.18 -17.62
C TYR A 507 14.09 -26.16 -18.93
N ARG A 508 13.23 -25.18 -19.14
CA ARG A 508 12.45 -24.99 -20.36
C ARG A 508 13.33 -24.73 -21.57
N ALA A 509 14.40 -23.95 -21.41
CA ALA A 509 15.37 -23.69 -22.49
C ALA A 509 16.14 -24.97 -22.90
N ALA A 510 16.50 -25.80 -21.92
CA ALA A 510 17.27 -27.02 -22.17
C ALA A 510 16.42 -28.21 -22.64
N ASN A 511 15.17 -28.35 -22.20
CA ASN A 511 14.34 -29.53 -22.41
C ASN A 511 13.09 -29.29 -23.26
N GLY A 512 12.86 -28.04 -23.70
CA GLY A 512 11.65 -27.64 -24.43
C GLY A 512 10.47 -27.35 -23.52
N ALA A 513 9.31 -27.12 -24.13
CA ALA A 513 8.08 -26.74 -23.44
C ALA A 513 7.57 -27.85 -22.50
N PHE A 514 7.04 -27.44 -21.35
CA PHE A 514 6.35 -28.32 -20.41
C PHE A 514 5.06 -28.86 -21.05
N THR A 515 4.85 -30.18 -20.99
CA THR A 515 3.65 -30.84 -21.49
C THR A 515 2.67 -31.23 -20.38
N SER A 516 3.09 -31.14 -19.11
CA SER A 516 2.28 -31.41 -17.95
C SER A 516 2.79 -30.63 -16.71
N ARG A 517 1.92 -30.34 -15.76
CA ARG A 517 2.32 -29.76 -14.46
C ARG A 517 3.25 -30.69 -13.67
N LYS A 518 3.08 -32.03 -13.77
CA LYS A 518 3.95 -33.02 -13.12
C LYS A 518 5.41 -32.90 -13.56
N ALA A 519 5.66 -32.41 -14.76
CA ALA A 519 7.02 -32.20 -15.25
C ALA A 519 7.79 -31.13 -14.45
N LEU A 520 7.14 -30.26 -13.72
CA LEU A 520 7.77 -29.31 -12.79
C LEU A 520 8.63 -30.01 -11.73
N LEU A 521 8.26 -31.22 -11.29
CA LEU A 521 9.06 -31.99 -10.32
C LEU A 521 10.42 -32.43 -10.83
N LYS A 522 10.69 -32.28 -12.14
CA LYS A 522 12.00 -32.50 -12.75
C LYS A 522 12.90 -31.27 -12.74
N VAL A 523 12.33 -30.11 -12.39
CA VAL A 523 13.09 -28.85 -12.29
C VAL A 523 14.00 -28.91 -11.07
N PRO A 524 15.30 -28.56 -11.19
CA PRO A 524 16.23 -28.59 -10.07
C PRO A 524 15.73 -27.73 -8.88
N ARG A 525 15.81 -28.29 -7.67
CA ARG A 525 15.38 -27.68 -6.41
C ARG A 525 13.87 -27.44 -6.26
N LEU A 526 13.04 -27.80 -7.21
CA LEU A 526 11.59 -27.72 -7.11
C LEU A 526 11.06 -29.00 -6.48
N GLY A 527 10.98 -29.02 -5.15
CA GLY A 527 10.48 -30.17 -4.38
C GLY A 527 8.95 -30.21 -4.29
N ALA A 528 8.44 -31.26 -3.62
CA ALA A 528 7.00 -31.49 -3.47
C ALA A 528 6.24 -30.29 -2.87
N LYS A 529 6.82 -29.63 -1.85
CA LYS A 529 6.21 -28.46 -1.21
C LYS A 529 6.07 -27.28 -2.16
N ALA A 530 7.13 -26.95 -2.94
CA ALA A 530 7.07 -25.88 -3.92
C ALA A 530 6.07 -26.21 -5.03
N PHE A 531 6.03 -27.46 -5.47
CA PHE A 531 5.06 -27.96 -6.45
C PHE A 531 3.61 -27.78 -5.94
N GLU A 532 3.33 -28.21 -4.70
CA GLU A 532 2.02 -28.01 -4.06
C GLU A 532 1.61 -26.53 -4.09
N GLN A 533 2.51 -25.62 -3.71
CA GLN A 533 2.20 -24.19 -3.64
C GLN A 533 1.97 -23.54 -5.02
N CYS A 534 2.70 -23.96 -6.07
CA CYS A 534 2.69 -23.25 -7.36
C CYS A 534 1.79 -23.89 -8.43
N ALA A 535 1.59 -25.20 -8.40
CA ALA A 535 1.02 -25.94 -9.53
C ALA A 535 -0.39 -25.46 -9.93
N GLY A 536 -1.22 -25.10 -8.96
CA GLY A 536 -2.57 -24.60 -9.23
C GLY A 536 -2.63 -23.23 -9.90
N PHE A 537 -1.56 -22.45 -9.85
CA PHE A 537 -1.46 -21.10 -10.45
C PHE A 537 -0.78 -21.11 -11.84
N LEU A 538 -0.18 -22.22 -12.24
CA LEU A 538 0.50 -22.36 -13.53
C LEU A 538 -0.46 -23.00 -14.54
N ARG A 539 -0.42 -22.51 -15.77
CA ARG A 539 -1.26 -22.97 -16.89
C ARG A 539 -0.38 -23.53 -18.01
N ILE A 540 -0.82 -24.62 -18.62
CA ILE A 540 -0.18 -25.20 -19.80
C ILE A 540 -1.27 -25.33 -20.87
N PRO A 541 -1.41 -24.35 -21.78
CA PRO A 541 -2.28 -24.46 -22.93
C PRO A 541 -1.92 -25.71 -23.76
N ASN A 542 -2.90 -26.44 -24.25
CA ASN A 542 -2.73 -27.66 -25.05
C ASN A 542 -1.97 -28.80 -24.34
N ALA A 543 -2.01 -28.84 -22.99
CA ALA A 543 -1.47 -29.97 -22.23
C ALA A 543 -2.21 -31.28 -22.54
N LYS A 544 -1.52 -32.42 -22.31
CA LYS A 544 -2.14 -33.76 -22.45
C LYS A 544 -3.34 -33.94 -21.51
N ASN A 545 -3.24 -33.43 -20.26
CA ASN A 545 -4.36 -33.35 -19.34
C ASN A 545 -4.95 -31.94 -19.43
N PRO A 546 -6.23 -31.77 -19.88
CA PRO A 546 -6.84 -30.47 -20.01
C PRO A 546 -6.98 -29.72 -18.68
N LEU A 547 -6.95 -30.42 -17.54
CA LEU A 547 -6.94 -29.79 -16.21
C LEU A 547 -5.68 -28.97 -15.95
N ASP A 548 -4.56 -29.25 -16.64
CA ASP A 548 -3.32 -28.45 -16.53
C ASP A 548 -3.48 -27.02 -17.10
N ASN A 549 -4.55 -26.75 -17.84
CA ASN A 549 -4.93 -25.40 -18.30
C ASN A 549 -6.06 -24.77 -17.47
N THR A 550 -6.34 -25.27 -16.28
CA THR A 550 -7.38 -24.74 -15.38
C THR A 550 -6.76 -24.25 -14.06
N ALA A 551 -7.55 -23.62 -13.19
CA ALA A 551 -7.12 -23.33 -11.83
C ALA A 551 -7.42 -24.49 -10.85
N VAL A 552 -7.87 -25.63 -11.34
CA VAL A 552 -8.02 -26.84 -10.51
C VAL A 552 -6.66 -27.31 -10.03
N HIS A 553 -6.51 -27.50 -8.73
CA HIS A 553 -5.27 -27.97 -8.14
C HIS A 553 -5.03 -29.48 -8.48
N PRO A 554 -3.78 -29.90 -8.76
CA PRO A 554 -3.49 -31.30 -9.07
C PRO A 554 -3.96 -32.33 -8.04
N GLU A 555 -4.03 -31.96 -6.76
CA GLU A 555 -4.58 -32.80 -5.69
C GLU A 555 -6.04 -33.19 -5.90
N ARG A 556 -6.76 -32.48 -6.74
CA ARG A 556 -8.20 -32.66 -7.00
C ARG A 556 -8.48 -33.27 -8.37
N TYR A 557 -7.47 -33.68 -9.12
CA TYR A 557 -7.66 -34.31 -10.45
C TYR A 557 -8.46 -35.60 -10.36
N ASP A 558 -8.13 -36.48 -9.42
CA ASP A 558 -8.85 -37.73 -9.20
C ASP A 558 -10.34 -37.51 -8.85
N LEU A 559 -10.62 -36.40 -8.15
CA LEU A 559 -12.00 -36.00 -7.82
C LEU A 559 -12.76 -35.59 -9.09
N VAL A 560 -12.15 -34.79 -9.96
CA VAL A 560 -12.77 -34.36 -11.24
C VAL A 560 -12.95 -35.56 -12.17
N GLU A 561 -12.00 -36.49 -12.22
CA GLU A 561 -12.10 -37.72 -13.01
C GLU A 561 -13.27 -38.60 -12.52
N ARG A 562 -13.48 -38.71 -11.20
CA ARG A 562 -14.66 -39.39 -10.64
C ARG A 562 -15.96 -38.68 -11.00
N MET A 563 -16.01 -37.36 -10.92
CA MET A 563 -17.17 -36.57 -11.33
C MET A 563 -17.54 -36.81 -12.80
N ALA A 564 -16.54 -36.82 -13.68
CA ALA A 564 -16.74 -37.07 -15.10
C ALA A 564 -17.29 -38.49 -15.32
N LYS A 565 -16.68 -39.50 -14.68
CA LYS A 565 -17.13 -40.90 -14.77
C LYS A 565 -18.56 -41.08 -14.27
N ASP A 566 -18.93 -40.48 -13.15
CA ASP A 566 -20.26 -40.53 -12.59
C ASP A 566 -21.31 -39.82 -13.48
N ALA A 567 -20.88 -38.77 -14.22
CA ALA A 567 -21.72 -38.13 -15.23
C ALA A 567 -21.78 -38.92 -16.58
N GLY A 568 -21.02 -40.02 -16.68
CA GLY A 568 -21.01 -40.87 -17.88
C GLY A 568 -20.18 -40.30 -19.04
N CYS A 569 -19.14 -39.48 -18.73
CA CYS A 569 -18.27 -38.86 -19.71
C CYS A 569 -16.80 -38.85 -19.28
N ASP A 570 -15.91 -38.38 -20.14
CA ASP A 570 -14.52 -38.07 -19.80
C ASP A 570 -14.35 -36.61 -19.40
N VAL A 571 -13.17 -36.27 -18.87
CA VAL A 571 -12.86 -34.90 -18.41
C VAL A 571 -12.94 -33.86 -19.55
N PRO A 572 -12.41 -34.09 -20.75
CA PRO A 572 -12.61 -33.17 -21.88
C PRO A 572 -14.08 -32.87 -22.19
N THR A 573 -14.92 -33.90 -22.19
CA THR A 573 -16.38 -33.77 -22.43
C THR A 573 -17.06 -33.01 -21.28
N LEU A 574 -16.65 -33.27 -20.03
CA LEU A 574 -17.16 -32.54 -18.87
C LEU A 574 -16.82 -31.04 -18.95
N ILE A 575 -15.63 -30.70 -19.44
CA ILE A 575 -15.21 -29.31 -19.66
C ILE A 575 -16.02 -28.68 -20.81
N ALA A 576 -16.23 -29.38 -21.90
CA ALA A 576 -16.91 -28.83 -23.08
C ALA A 576 -18.42 -28.68 -22.91
N SER A 577 -19.10 -29.57 -22.14
CA SER A 577 -20.56 -29.65 -22.05
C SER A 577 -21.12 -29.08 -20.75
N ALA A 578 -21.91 -28.02 -20.86
CA ALA A 578 -22.67 -27.45 -19.73
C ALA A 578 -23.69 -28.45 -19.18
N ASP A 579 -24.33 -29.25 -20.04
CA ASP A 579 -25.35 -30.24 -19.66
C ASP A 579 -24.74 -31.35 -18.82
N MET A 580 -23.52 -31.79 -19.13
CA MET A 580 -22.83 -32.79 -18.34
C MET A 580 -22.43 -32.25 -16.95
N ARG A 581 -21.96 -31.00 -16.90
CA ARG A 581 -21.67 -30.32 -15.60
C ARG A 581 -22.94 -30.17 -14.76
N ALA A 582 -24.09 -29.86 -15.37
CA ALA A 582 -25.36 -29.69 -14.66
C ALA A 582 -25.91 -30.99 -14.03
N LYS A 583 -25.46 -32.16 -14.50
CA LYS A 583 -25.82 -33.48 -13.92
C LYS A 583 -25.13 -33.80 -12.60
N ILE A 584 -24.07 -33.04 -12.26
CA ILE A 584 -23.24 -33.32 -11.08
C ILE A 584 -23.90 -32.73 -9.83
N ASP A 585 -24.26 -33.59 -8.90
CA ASP A 585 -24.70 -33.19 -7.55
C ASP A 585 -23.44 -33.04 -6.67
N LEU A 586 -23.04 -31.78 -6.41
CA LEU A 586 -21.84 -31.47 -5.64
C LEU A 586 -21.88 -32.01 -4.20
N ASN A 587 -23.04 -32.17 -3.61
CA ASN A 587 -23.18 -32.69 -2.23
C ASN A 587 -22.63 -34.10 -2.07
N LYS A 588 -22.63 -34.91 -3.14
CA LYS A 588 -22.10 -36.29 -3.13
C LYS A 588 -20.57 -36.35 -2.99
N TYR A 589 -19.89 -35.22 -3.28
CA TYR A 589 -18.42 -35.16 -3.28
C TYR A 589 -17.87 -34.38 -2.08
N CYS A 590 -18.74 -33.92 -1.19
CA CYS A 590 -18.33 -33.27 0.04
C CYS A 590 -17.64 -34.25 0.99
N THR A 591 -16.46 -33.83 1.46
CA THR A 591 -15.66 -34.54 2.48
C THR A 591 -15.22 -33.56 3.56
N ALA A 592 -14.53 -34.04 4.59
CA ALA A 592 -13.91 -33.15 5.59
C ALA A 592 -12.87 -32.19 5.01
N GLU A 593 -12.25 -32.57 3.90
CA GLU A 593 -11.18 -31.79 3.23
C GLU A 593 -11.66 -31.00 2.01
N VAL A 594 -12.82 -31.33 1.46
CA VAL A 594 -13.37 -30.73 0.25
C VAL A 594 -14.86 -30.42 0.50
N GLY A 595 -15.15 -29.15 0.69
CA GLY A 595 -16.52 -28.68 0.88
C GLY A 595 -17.13 -28.07 -0.39
N LEU A 596 -18.37 -27.63 -0.27
CA LEU A 596 -19.09 -26.93 -1.35
C LEU A 596 -18.34 -25.73 -1.94
N PRO A 597 -17.61 -24.89 -1.16
CA PRO A 597 -16.84 -23.78 -1.72
C PRO A 597 -15.79 -24.24 -2.75
N THR A 598 -14.98 -25.25 -2.40
CA THR A 598 -13.97 -25.81 -3.32
C THR A 598 -14.63 -26.49 -4.52
N LEU A 599 -15.71 -27.25 -4.32
CA LEU A 599 -16.42 -27.91 -5.42
C LEU A 599 -17.05 -26.91 -6.40
N THR A 600 -17.60 -25.82 -5.87
CA THR A 600 -18.15 -24.72 -6.69
C THR A 600 -17.06 -24.04 -7.53
N ASP A 601 -15.90 -23.75 -6.92
CA ASP A 601 -14.76 -23.20 -7.66
C ASP A 601 -14.29 -24.14 -8.77
N ILE A 602 -14.17 -25.44 -8.50
CA ILE A 602 -13.83 -26.45 -9.51
C ILE A 602 -14.81 -26.41 -10.67
N MET A 603 -16.11 -26.39 -10.43
CA MET A 603 -17.13 -26.35 -11.48
C MET A 603 -17.08 -25.05 -12.31
N GLN A 604 -16.79 -23.92 -11.67
CA GLN A 604 -16.62 -22.63 -12.36
C GLN A 604 -15.38 -22.66 -13.28
N GLU A 605 -14.28 -23.26 -12.83
CA GLU A 605 -13.06 -23.41 -13.62
C GLU A 605 -13.25 -24.39 -14.81
N LEU A 606 -13.99 -25.48 -14.60
CA LEU A 606 -14.33 -26.41 -15.69
C LEU A 606 -15.26 -25.77 -16.73
N ALA A 607 -16.10 -24.80 -16.33
CA ALA A 607 -16.98 -24.10 -17.24
C ALA A 607 -16.24 -23.13 -18.17
N LYS A 608 -15.07 -22.64 -17.76
CA LYS A 608 -14.30 -21.62 -18.48
C LYS A 608 -12.78 -21.85 -18.31
N PRO A 609 -12.26 -22.98 -18.83
CA PRO A 609 -10.85 -23.35 -18.63
C PRO A 609 -9.93 -22.34 -19.32
N GLY A 610 -8.86 -21.93 -18.61
CA GLY A 610 -7.85 -21.03 -19.15
C GLY A 610 -8.32 -19.62 -19.47
N ARG A 611 -9.52 -19.23 -19.01
CA ARG A 611 -10.03 -17.87 -19.25
C ARG A 611 -9.24 -16.86 -18.42
N ASP A 612 -8.77 -15.82 -19.11
CA ASP A 612 -8.25 -14.63 -18.43
C ASP A 612 -9.40 -13.86 -17.75
N PRO A 613 -9.36 -13.63 -16.42
CA PRO A 613 -10.43 -12.92 -15.72
C PRO A 613 -10.50 -11.42 -16.07
N ARG A 614 -9.47 -10.85 -16.72
CA ARG A 614 -9.35 -9.42 -17.04
C ARG A 614 -10.23 -8.94 -18.21
N GLY A 615 -10.69 -9.87 -19.08
CA GLY A 615 -11.43 -9.50 -20.30
C GLY A 615 -10.50 -9.10 -21.45
N THR A 616 -10.98 -8.22 -22.36
CA THR A 616 -10.23 -7.72 -23.53
C THR A 616 -10.14 -6.20 -23.52
N ALA A 617 -9.02 -5.65 -24.00
CA ALA A 617 -8.83 -4.20 -24.16
C ALA A 617 -9.86 -3.59 -25.12
N LYS A 618 -10.28 -2.35 -24.83
CA LYS A 618 -11.21 -1.57 -25.67
C LYS A 618 -10.55 -0.26 -26.08
N VAL A 619 -10.79 0.14 -27.33
CA VAL A 619 -10.32 1.43 -27.84
C VAL A 619 -11.07 2.58 -27.16
N PHE A 620 -10.34 3.65 -26.84
CA PHE A 620 -10.88 4.90 -26.30
C PHE A 620 -10.38 6.09 -27.11
N SER A 621 -11.20 7.13 -27.25
CA SER A 621 -10.81 8.38 -27.90
C SER A 621 -11.20 9.57 -27.05
N PHE A 622 -10.25 10.47 -26.83
CA PHE A 622 -10.50 11.79 -26.24
C PHE A 622 -11.29 12.71 -27.19
N ALA A 623 -11.79 13.82 -26.67
CA ALA A 623 -12.45 14.84 -27.50
C ALA A 623 -11.44 15.48 -28.46
N GLU A 624 -11.78 15.55 -29.74
CA GLU A 624 -10.89 16.03 -30.80
C GLU A 624 -10.54 17.52 -30.68
N ASN A 625 -11.42 18.33 -30.10
CA ASN A 625 -11.28 19.79 -29.99
C ASN A 625 -10.76 20.27 -28.62
N LEU A 626 -10.15 19.41 -27.83
CA LEU A 626 -9.70 19.73 -26.47
C LEU A 626 -8.20 19.49 -26.34
N HIS A 627 -7.38 20.54 -26.29
CA HIS A 627 -5.91 20.47 -26.27
C HIS A 627 -5.29 21.12 -25.02
N THR A 628 -5.93 22.18 -24.49
CA THR A 628 -5.42 22.96 -23.36
C THR A 628 -6.54 23.21 -22.35
N ILE A 629 -6.19 23.73 -21.16
CA ILE A 629 -7.18 24.13 -20.15
C ILE A 629 -8.08 25.28 -20.67
N ASP A 630 -7.54 26.12 -21.57
CA ASP A 630 -8.27 27.27 -22.14
C ASP A 630 -9.39 26.86 -23.08
N ASP A 631 -9.38 25.61 -23.58
CA ASP A 631 -10.45 25.05 -24.41
C ASP A 631 -11.64 24.56 -23.57
N LEU A 632 -11.47 24.42 -22.25
CA LEU A 632 -12.53 23.99 -21.35
C LEU A 632 -13.49 25.14 -21.03
N ARG A 633 -14.75 24.78 -20.85
CA ARG A 633 -15.81 25.70 -20.38
C ARG A 633 -16.66 24.99 -19.33
N GLU A 634 -17.13 25.75 -18.34
CA GLU A 634 -18.08 25.24 -17.34
C GLU A 634 -19.35 24.69 -18.04
N GLY A 635 -19.81 23.54 -17.58
CA GLY A 635 -20.93 22.81 -18.16
C GLY A 635 -20.58 21.92 -19.35
N MET A 636 -19.36 21.99 -19.90
CA MET A 636 -18.91 21.14 -21.01
C MET A 636 -18.80 19.68 -20.56
N GLU A 637 -19.28 18.74 -21.39
CA GLU A 637 -19.13 17.30 -21.19
C GLU A 637 -17.98 16.77 -22.04
N VAL A 638 -17.03 16.12 -21.39
CA VAL A 638 -15.82 15.61 -22.04
C VAL A 638 -15.59 14.14 -21.70
N PRO A 639 -15.22 13.31 -22.68
CA PRO A 639 -14.77 11.96 -22.41
C PRO A 639 -13.39 11.99 -21.73
N GLY A 640 -13.19 11.09 -20.78
CA GLY A 640 -11.93 10.99 -20.07
C GLY A 640 -11.67 9.58 -19.56
N VAL A 641 -10.47 9.38 -19.03
CA VAL A 641 -10.02 8.12 -18.44
C VAL A 641 -9.61 8.35 -16.99
N VAL A 642 -10.11 7.52 -16.09
CA VAL A 642 -9.72 7.56 -14.68
C VAL A 642 -8.26 7.13 -14.55
N THR A 643 -7.41 8.02 -14.02
CA THR A 643 -5.96 7.75 -13.88
C THR A 643 -5.53 7.46 -12.45
N ASN A 644 -6.26 7.98 -11.46
CA ASN A 644 -5.94 7.78 -10.04
C ASN A 644 -7.21 7.88 -9.21
N ILE A 645 -7.32 7.05 -8.18
CA ILE A 645 -8.43 7.05 -7.22
C ILE A 645 -7.86 7.34 -5.83
N THR A 646 -8.54 8.22 -5.10
CA THR A 646 -8.20 8.64 -3.75
C THR A 646 -9.43 8.55 -2.85
N ASN A 647 -9.28 8.66 -1.54
CA ASN A 647 -10.41 8.66 -0.61
C ASN A 647 -11.38 9.85 -0.78
N PHE A 648 -10.92 10.94 -1.41
CA PHE A 648 -11.73 12.14 -1.64
C PHE A 648 -12.29 12.26 -3.06
N GLY A 649 -11.99 11.31 -3.96
CA GLY A 649 -12.48 11.31 -5.34
C GLY A 649 -11.53 10.62 -6.31
N CYS A 650 -11.73 10.87 -7.60
CA CYS A 650 -10.86 10.35 -8.65
C CYS A 650 -10.35 11.45 -9.57
N PHE A 651 -9.16 11.22 -10.12
CA PHE A 651 -8.57 12.08 -11.15
C PHE A 651 -8.84 11.50 -12.52
N VAL A 652 -9.30 12.36 -13.41
CA VAL A 652 -9.65 12.01 -14.79
C VAL A 652 -8.73 12.75 -15.74
N ASP A 653 -8.09 11.99 -16.62
CA ASP A 653 -7.38 12.51 -17.77
C ASP A 653 -8.40 12.78 -18.88
N MET A 654 -8.44 14.01 -19.34
CA MET A 654 -9.32 14.46 -20.42
C MET A 654 -8.55 14.67 -21.73
N GLY A 655 -7.29 14.24 -21.78
CA GLY A 655 -6.40 14.44 -22.92
C GLY A 655 -5.72 15.81 -22.96
N ILE A 656 -5.72 16.55 -21.86
CA ILE A 656 -4.98 17.82 -21.67
C ILE A 656 -3.93 17.64 -20.58
N LYS A 657 -2.98 18.58 -20.48
CA LYS A 657 -1.89 18.52 -19.47
C LYS A 657 -2.37 18.49 -18.03
N VAL A 658 -3.55 19.03 -17.76
CA VAL A 658 -4.16 19.12 -16.43
C VAL A 658 -5.18 18.00 -16.26
N LYS A 659 -5.05 17.21 -15.19
CA LYS A 659 -6.04 16.21 -14.81
C LYS A 659 -7.15 16.87 -14.00
N GLY A 660 -8.40 16.57 -14.32
CA GLY A 660 -9.54 17.06 -13.56
C GLY A 660 -9.86 16.18 -12.36
N LEU A 661 -10.38 16.77 -11.29
CA LEU A 661 -10.80 16.06 -10.07
C LEU A 661 -12.33 15.90 -10.06
N VAL A 662 -12.81 14.67 -10.02
CA VAL A 662 -14.18 14.34 -9.62
C VAL A 662 -14.16 14.09 -8.11
N HIS A 663 -14.62 15.08 -7.33
CA HIS A 663 -14.72 14.93 -5.88
C HIS A 663 -15.77 13.88 -5.51
N VAL A 664 -15.60 13.19 -4.38
CA VAL A 664 -16.51 12.13 -3.91
C VAL A 664 -17.99 12.51 -3.93
N SER A 665 -18.33 13.79 -3.64
CA SER A 665 -19.69 14.31 -3.72
C SER A 665 -20.23 14.51 -5.14
N GLN A 666 -19.39 14.36 -6.15
CA GLN A 666 -19.74 14.55 -7.58
C GLN A 666 -19.63 13.24 -8.38
N MET A 667 -19.43 12.10 -7.69
CA MET A 667 -19.27 10.79 -8.33
C MET A 667 -20.59 10.05 -8.55
N ALA A 668 -21.58 10.28 -7.68
CA ALA A 668 -22.90 9.67 -7.75
C ALA A 668 -23.95 10.55 -7.06
N ASP A 669 -25.22 10.26 -7.30
CA ASP A 669 -26.35 10.95 -6.65
C ASP A 669 -26.64 10.41 -5.22
N HIS A 670 -25.90 9.41 -4.76
CA HIS A 670 -25.96 8.85 -3.41
C HIS A 670 -24.63 9.10 -2.66
N TYR A 671 -24.62 8.90 -1.35
CA TYR A 671 -23.42 9.06 -0.54
C TYR A 671 -22.38 7.98 -0.90
N VAL A 672 -21.24 8.41 -1.43
CA VAL A 672 -20.11 7.56 -1.79
C VAL A 672 -19.15 7.51 -0.61
N LYS A 673 -19.05 6.34 0.01
CA LYS A 673 -18.09 6.10 1.10
C LYS A 673 -16.70 5.74 0.57
N ASP A 674 -16.65 5.05 -0.56
CA ASP A 674 -15.42 4.52 -1.15
C ASP A 674 -15.43 4.73 -2.67
N PRO A 675 -14.67 5.71 -3.17
CA PRO A 675 -14.57 6.00 -4.60
C PRO A 675 -14.18 4.81 -5.48
N ALA A 676 -13.36 3.88 -4.95
CA ALA A 676 -12.91 2.71 -5.68
C ALA A 676 -14.03 1.68 -5.98
N LYS A 677 -15.20 1.82 -5.33
CA LYS A 677 -16.40 1.04 -5.66
C LYS A 677 -17.22 1.64 -6.78
N GLU A 678 -17.02 2.93 -7.05
CA GLU A 678 -17.76 3.65 -8.08
C GLU A 678 -17.05 3.62 -9.43
N VAL A 679 -15.74 3.75 -9.46
CA VAL A 679 -14.96 3.78 -10.69
C VAL A 679 -13.70 2.92 -10.55
N ASN A 680 -13.16 2.50 -11.70
CA ASN A 680 -11.90 1.78 -11.79
C ASN A 680 -10.84 2.62 -12.50
N ILE A 681 -9.56 2.38 -12.20
CA ILE A 681 -8.44 2.95 -12.97
C ILE A 681 -8.54 2.45 -14.41
N GLN A 682 -8.19 3.32 -15.37
CA GLN A 682 -8.34 3.12 -16.80
C GLN A 682 -9.81 2.99 -17.28
N GLN A 683 -10.78 3.21 -16.37
CA GLN A 683 -12.17 3.26 -16.80
C GLN A 683 -12.45 4.50 -17.63
N GLN A 684 -13.11 4.28 -18.74
CA GLN A 684 -13.63 5.33 -19.61
C GLN A 684 -14.88 5.96 -18.97
N VAL A 685 -14.90 7.28 -18.91
CA VAL A 685 -15.98 8.04 -18.27
C VAL A 685 -16.33 9.27 -19.10
N LEU A 686 -17.57 9.72 -18.98
CA LEU A 686 -18.00 11.04 -19.42
C LEU A 686 -18.09 11.92 -18.17
N VAL A 687 -17.41 13.06 -18.19
CA VAL A 687 -17.40 14.02 -17.08
C VAL A 687 -17.88 15.39 -17.55
N ARG A 688 -18.49 16.13 -16.62
CA ARG A 688 -18.90 17.52 -16.85
C ARG A 688 -18.01 18.46 -16.07
N VAL A 689 -17.51 19.49 -16.71
CA VAL A 689 -16.70 20.55 -16.07
C VAL A 689 -17.62 21.39 -15.17
N ILE A 690 -17.25 21.52 -13.88
CA ILE A 690 -17.99 22.31 -12.89
C ILE A 690 -17.32 23.66 -12.69
N GLU A 691 -15.98 23.66 -12.54
CA GLU A 691 -15.21 24.84 -12.18
C GLU A 691 -13.81 24.71 -12.79
N ILE A 692 -13.25 25.83 -13.22
CA ILE A 692 -11.91 25.93 -13.80
C ILE A 692 -11.13 26.98 -12.99
N ASP A 693 -10.06 26.58 -12.32
CA ASP A 693 -9.11 27.47 -11.64
C ASP A 693 -7.83 27.54 -12.49
N GLU A 694 -7.76 28.50 -13.38
CA GLU A 694 -6.63 28.68 -14.30
C GLU A 694 -5.33 29.08 -13.55
N GLU A 695 -5.43 29.87 -12.46
CA GLU A 695 -4.26 30.29 -11.70
C GLU A 695 -3.57 29.12 -11.00
N ARG A 696 -4.35 28.15 -10.55
CA ARG A 696 -3.86 26.94 -9.85
C ARG A 696 -3.74 25.74 -10.78
N GLY A 697 -4.20 25.86 -12.04
CA GLY A 697 -4.26 24.74 -12.97
C GLY A 697 -5.12 23.58 -12.46
N ARG A 698 -6.29 23.87 -11.90
CA ARG A 698 -7.20 22.87 -11.34
C ARG A 698 -8.53 22.90 -12.06
N VAL A 699 -9.07 21.71 -12.33
CA VAL A 699 -10.40 21.53 -12.94
C VAL A 699 -11.25 20.63 -12.06
N ALA A 700 -12.40 21.14 -11.61
CA ALA A 700 -13.38 20.35 -10.88
C ALA A 700 -14.40 19.74 -11.87
N LEU A 701 -14.69 18.47 -11.68
CA LEU A 701 -15.51 17.66 -12.56
C LEU A 701 -16.66 16.98 -11.83
N LYS A 702 -17.75 16.71 -12.54
CA LYS A 702 -18.82 15.81 -12.12
C LYS A 702 -18.85 14.58 -13.03
N LEU A 703 -18.99 13.39 -12.45
CA LEU A 703 -19.19 12.17 -13.21
C LEU A 703 -20.60 12.13 -13.81
N VAL A 704 -20.70 11.97 -15.12
CA VAL A 704 -21.98 11.91 -15.85
C VAL A 704 -22.31 10.47 -16.22
N LYS A 705 -21.33 9.73 -16.77
CA LYS A 705 -21.53 8.37 -17.25
C LYS A 705 -20.24 7.54 -17.13
N LYS A 706 -20.43 6.25 -16.88
CA LYS A 706 -19.37 5.22 -16.89
C LYS A 706 -19.57 4.34 -18.15
N PHE A 707 -18.49 3.99 -18.87
CA PHE A 707 -18.54 3.14 -20.08
C PHE A 707 -17.99 1.73 -19.81
#